data_438adf4ab8fb5ed978c02fee7d17e6d1
#
_entry.id   438adf4ab8fb5ed978c02fee7d17e6d1
#
_cell.length_a   1.000
_cell.length_b   1.000
_cell.length_c   1.000
_cell.angle_alpha   90.00
_cell.angle_beta   90.00
_cell.angle_gamma   90.00
#
_symmetry.space_group_name_H-M   'P 1'
#
loop_
_entity.id
_entity.type
_entity.pdbx_description
1 polymer ?
#
loop_
_entity_poly.entity_id
_entity_poly.type
_entity_poly.pdbx_seq_one_letter_code
_entity_poly.pdbx_strand_id
1 'polypeptide(L)'
;MIRKLIISCVFIVFILVSGFTQTMNIKVEANNQPLNLILLHLRKQYDFQFSYNDSQLSQYKITVSKTFSSKQDVLNYLLNDLPFQLKETGEVFIIIPDKKKMREEQMKNQTQIAGQIVEAGSFEPLPFSQILINNHPLIADVTGSFNYTTSADHSFLLQISHLGYYIYDTLLYAGINQRFKLTPSSFHLPEIVVKDNKIEKATIVGEKAGKITINPNIARFLPGQGDNSVFNMIRLMPGIQAAGEQSSDLLIWGSSEGQSLVTLDEFTLFGLKNYNDNISVVNPFLVKNIEILKGGFEAKYGNRVGGIVNITAKNGNIQKPVFSLNINPTTLNGMVEIPLFKKSSLLFAYRQTYYNLYNRSGFNIFAPTHPLPDNQSQSTMHRNIAFDMDVYPNDYQFRDLNLKYSYHFDNGDQFYISMYGGGDNFSLKSSTNTTRDMNMNMGMNQGGNNSTPLTISLLDKEENRQFGISVFYHKKWSDNLVSKFVITNSNFSKSQSEDINSKNTSTQSIYNKDQVNTKNSALENSFRMENLLTFLNGHQFEFGGGYYDNEAQIDLKTNLTDTLSINTLTKFSSKRVFVYVHDNLPIGDRLILKAGIRTNLSLDRDKVYVEPRISASYKLSEQLKINASWGRYNQFIYKVANVDRNQNYTYLWVTGNENSPVLNATHWVGEINYFKNELTLNVQAYYKPTRNLTESVFEQRVVKGIPTDGYFPYFGDAKAYGIDLFAKKDFGKHSVWASYTLSKALERFAPENVTLPAYSLAPQNQLHEFKAAGLFNIHKFYFSADYVYGSGMQILGEVFKAKASNVSYNRVDAAVTYRFTPRRFTGELGLSVLNVFDTQNLRYANLKNFQLTKELGDFRVYSSSVPFTPVLFLKVIF
;
A
#
# COMPACT_ATOMS: atom_id res chain seq x y z
N MET A 1 41.33 -21.46 76.44
CA MET A 1 40.62 -22.63 76.94
C MET A 1 39.20 -22.30 77.48
N ILE A 2 38.88 -21.03 77.75
CA ILE A 2 37.62 -20.58 78.33
C ILE A 2 36.51 -20.33 77.26
N ARG A 3 36.88 -20.15 75.98
CA ARG A 3 35.91 -19.96 74.90
C ARG A 3 35.23 -21.23 74.37
N LYS A 4 35.78 -22.45 74.64
CA LYS A 4 35.18 -23.73 74.28
C LYS A 4 34.24 -24.27 75.36
N LEU A 5 34.31 -23.84 76.59
CA LEU A 5 33.39 -24.20 77.67
C LEU A 5 32.04 -23.51 77.66
N ILE A 6 31.97 -22.27 77.11
CA ILE A 6 30.73 -21.49 77.02
C ILE A 6 29.85 -22.01 75.89
N ILE A 7 30.43 -22.49 74.80
CA ILE A 7 29.71 -23.05 73.67
C ILE A 7 29.05 -24.40 73.99
N SER A 8 29.71 -25.19 74.88
CA SER A 8 29.17 -26.54 75.30
C SER A 8 27.97 -26.40 76.29
N CYS A 9 27.94 -25.36 77.12
CA CYS A 9 26.81 -25.15 78.01
C CYS A 9 25.57 -24.55 77.35
N VAL A 10 25.74 -23.76 76.27
CA VAL A 10 24.60 -23.20 75.49
C VAL A 10 23.98 -24.30 74.65
N PHE A 11 24.73 -25.34 74.22
CA PHE A 11 24.19 -26.45 73.43
C PHE A 11 23.41 -27.50 74.31
N ILE A 12 23.64 -27.55 75.62
CA ILE A 12 22.92 -28.48 76.54
C ILE A 12 21.61 -27.87 77.04
N VAL A 13 21.49 -26.49 77.04
CA VAL A 13 20.23 -25.82 77.38
C VAL A 13 19.25 -25.81 76.23
N PHE A 14 19.72 -25.98 74.96
CA PHE A 14 18.86 -26.02 73.80
C PHE A 14 18.19 -27.42 73.52
N ILE A 15 18.64 -28.47 74.25
CA ILE A 15 18.06 -29.87 74.08
C ILE A 15 16.95 -30.15 75.09
N LEU A 16 16.64 -29.26 76.05
CA LEU A 16 15.62 -29.48 77.07
C LEU A 16 14.34 -28.65 76.91
N VAL A 17 14.18 -27.93 75.74
CA VAL A 17 12.85 -27.35 75.39
C VAL A 17 12.33 -28.08 74.14
N SER A 18 12.21 -29.41 74.25
CA SER A 18 11.32 -30.17 73.41
C SER A 18 9.91 -29.89 73.87
N GLY A 19 9.32 -28.83 73.36
CA GLY A 19 7.94 -28.55 73.59
C GLY A 19 7.09 -29.70 73.16
N PHE A 20 6.24 -30.18 74.04
CA PHE A 20 5.16 -31.12 73.77
C PHE A 20 4.30 -30.51 72.69
N THR A 21 4.53 -30.85 71.40
CA THR A 21 3.57 -30.63 70.32
C THR A 21 2.44 -31.60 70.58
N GLN A 22 1.33 -31.07 71.05
CA GLN A 22 0.06 -31.79 71.04
C GLN A 22 -0.21 -32.16 69.59
N THR A 23 -0.05 -33.42 69.22
CA THR A 23 -0.49 -33.98 67.95
C THR A 23 -2.01 -33.90 67.90
N MET A 24 -2.50 -32.84 67.25
CA MET A 24 -3.94 -32.70 66.93
C MET A 24 -4.27 -33.77 65.87
N ASN A 25 -5.12 -34.71 66.19
CA ASN A 25 -5.69 -35.62 65.20
C ASN A 25 -6.89 -34.93 64.50
N ILE A 26 -6.63 -34.30 63.37
CA ILE A 26 -7.67 -33.60 62.60
C ILE A 26 -8.16 -34.56 61.51
N LYS A 27 -9.33 -35.11 61.64
CA LYS A 27 -9.98 -35.95 60.65
C LYS A 27 -10.80 -35.13 59.67
N VAL A 28 -10.49 -35.27 58.41
CA VAL A 28 -11.24 -34.55 57.32
C VAL A 28 -11.90 -35.62 56.45
N GLU A 29 -13.22 -35.58 56.39
CA GLU A 29 -14.02 -36.41 55.50
C GLU A 29 -14.96 -35.54 54.67
N ALA A 30 -14.80 -35.58 53.35
CA ALA A 30 -15.61 -34.90 52.41
C ALA A 30 -15.73 -35.71 51.11
N ASN A 31 -16.92 -35.78 50.55
CA ASN A 31 -17.13 -36.42 49.26
C ASN A 31 -17.79 -35.39 48.29
N ASN A 32 -17.01 -34.97 47.29
CA ASN A 32 -17.43 -33.99 46.28
C ASN A 32 -18.06 -32.70 46.88
N GLN A 33 -17.52 -32.24 48.03
CA GLN A 33 -17.99 -31.07 48.74
C GLN A 33 -17.25 -29.79 48.35
N PRO A 34 -17.92 -28.66 48.24
CA PRO A 34 -17.29 -27.37 48.03
C PRO A 34 -16.25 -27.04 49.10
N LEU A 35 -15.09 -26.53 48.69
CA LEU A 35 -13.97 -26.28 49.62
C LEU A 35 -14.35 -25.28 50.72
N ASN A 36 -15.13 -24.27 50.44
CA ASN A 36 -15.60 -23.29 51.44
C ASN A 36 -16.42 -23.95 52.56
N LEU A 37 -17.20 -24.97 52.26
CA LEU A 37 -17.97 -25.74 53.27
C LEU A 37 -17.06 -26.61 54.13
N ILE A 38 -16.02 -27.21 53.55
CA ILE A 38 -15.01 -27.95 54.27
C ILE A 38 -14.27 -27.06 55.27
N LEU A 39 -13.84 -25.88 54.80
CA LEU A 39 -13.19 -24.87 55.67
C LEU A 39 -14.08 -24.37 56.76
N LEU A 40 -15.38 -24.21 56.49
CA LEU A 40 -16.37 -23.86 57.50
C LEU A 40 -16.54 -24.93 58.57
N HIS A 41 -16.48 -26.22 58.19
CA HIS A 41 -16.51 -27.37 59.08
C HIS A 41 -15.26 -27.38 59.96
N LEU A 42 -14.07 -27.18 59.35
CA LEU A 42 -12.78 -27.13 60.07
C LEU A 42 -12.74 -25.97 61.08
N ARG A 43 -13.35 -24.81 60.76
CA ARG A 43 -13.50 -23.70 61.69
C ARG A 43 -14.35 -24.08 62.89
N LYS A 44 -15.46 -24.74 62.68
CA LYS A 44 -16.39 -25.10 63.73
C LYS A 44 -15.91 -26.22 64.65
N GLN A 45 -15.18 -27.22 64.11
CA GLN A 45 -14.81 -28.42 64.81
C GLN A 45 -13.39 -28.37 65.43
N TYR A 46 -12.46 -27.65 64.81
CA TYR A 46 -11.04 -27.64 65.17
C TYR A 46 -10.48 -26.24 65.43
N ASP A 47 -11.35 -25.21 65.52
CA ASP A 47 -10.98 -23.83 65.80
C ASP A 47 -9.91 -23.25 64.85
N PHE A 48 -10.16 -23.44 63.55
CA PHE A 48 -9.35 -22.78 62.54
C PHE A 48 -9.79 -21.36 62.34
N GLN A 49 -8.86 -20.41 62.18
CA GLN A 49 -9.14 -19.05 61.80
C GLN A 49 -8.79 -18.83 60.32
N PHE A 50 -9.75 -18.50 59.48
CA PHE A 50 -9.57 -18.32 58.05
C PHE A 50 -9.99 -16.95 57.58
N SER A 51 -9.23 -16.44 56.61
CA SER A 51 -9.60 -15.33 55.71
C SER A 51 -9.50 -15.78 54.24
N TYR A 52 -10.62 -15.80 53.53
CA TYR A 52 -10.73 -16.23 52.16
C TYR A 52 -11.91 -15.60 51.42
N ASN A 53 -11.92 -15.66 50.11
CA ASN A 53 -13.06 -15.28 49.28
C ASN A 53 -14.00 -16.48 49.08
N ASP A 54 -15.18 -16.44 49.69
CA ASP A 54 -16.13 -17.54 49.71
C ASP A 54 -16.61 -17.94 48.30
N SER A 55 -16.93 -16.98 47.43
CA SER A 55 -17.41 -17.23 46.06
C SER A 55 -16.37 -17.89 45.17
N GLN A 56 -15.09 -17.68 45.42
CA GLN A 56 -13.99 -18.32 44.66
C GLN A 56 -13.78 -19.76 45.11
N LEU A 57 -13.79 -20.02 46.42
CA LEU A 57 -13.54 -21.37 46.95
C LEU A 57 -14.72 -22.31 46.75
N SER A 58 -15.95 -21.81 46.70
CA SER A 58 -17.16 -22.63 46.48
C SER A 58 -17.16 -23.36 45.13
N GLN A 59 -16.38 -22.90 44.17
CA GLN A 59 -16.29 -23.51 42.84
C GLN A 59 -15.48 -24.82 42.83
N TYR A 60 -14.59 -25.03 43.80
CA TYR A 60 -13.73 -26.19 43.88
C TYR A 60 -14.33 -27.26 44.84
N LYS A 61 -14.61 -28.43 44.28
CA LYS A 61 -15.14 -29.58 45.04
C LYS A 61 -14.05 -30.59 45.36
N ILE A 62 -13.98 -30.99 46.61
CA ILE A 62 -12.90 -31.90 47.10
C ILE A 62 -13.51 -33.17 47.65
N THR A 63 -12.83 -34.26 47.35
CA THR A 63 -13.08 -35.56 48.00
C THR A 63 -11.84 -35.95 48.81
N VAL A 64 -11.99 -36.07 50.10
CA VAL A 64 -10.90 -36.43 51.04
C VAL A 64 -11.44 -37.26 52.16
N SER A 65 -10.69 -38.29 52.62
CA SER A 65 -10.92 -39.08 53.83
C SER A 65 -9.56 -39.37 54.43
N LYS A 66 -9.08 -38.45 55.29
CA LYS A 66 -7.71 -38.56 55.85
C LYS A 66 -7.61 -37.84 57.18
N THR A 67 -6.72 -38.35 58.05
CA THR A 67 -6.38 -37.75 59.35
C THR A 67 -5.00 -37.04 59.21
N PHE A 68 -4.90 -35.87 59.80
CA PHE A 68 -3.70 -35.02 59.73
C PHE A 68 -3.21 -34.68 61.15
N SER A 69 -1.92 -34.42 61.28
CA SER A 69 -1.23 -34.14 62.53
C SER A 69 -1.14 -32.66 62.89
N SER A 70 -1.36 -31.76 61.90
CA SER A 70 -1.31 -30.32 62.08
C SER A 70 -2.35 -29.59 61.27
N LYS A 71 -2.73 -28.38 61.68
CA LYS A 71 -3.61 -27.47 60.91
C LYS A 71 -3.03 -27.14 59.57
N GLN A 72 -1.73 -26.97 59.47
CA GLN A 72 -1.01 -26.57 58.24
C GLN A 72 -0.98 -27.72 57.24
N ASP A 73 -0.83 -29.01 57.71
CA ASP A 73 -0.86 -30.17 56.82
C ASP A 73 -2.23 -30.37 56.16
N VAL A 74 -3.32 -30.11 56.89
CA VAL A 74 -4.66 -30.12 56.30
C VAL A 74 -4.77 -29.14 55.14
N LEU A 75 -4.40 -27.89 55.38
CA LEU A 75 -4.54 -26.83 54.38
C LEU A 75 -3.60 -27.03 53.20
N ASN A 76 -2.36 -27.44 53.45
CA ASN A 76 -1.46 -27.73 52.36
C ASN A 76 -2.00 -28.87 51.49
N TYR A 77 -2.55 -29.94 52.09
CA TYR A 77 -3.17 -31.01 51.36
C TYR A 77 -4.38 -30.59 50.55
N LEU A 78 -5.30 -29.82 51.16
CA LEU A 78 -6.52 -29.34 50.49
C LEU A 78 -6.27 -28.33 49.34
N LEU A 79 -5.14 -27.60 49.43
CA LEU A 79 -4.80 -26.56 48.48
C LEU A 79 -3.70 -26.99 47.45
N ASN A 80 -3.11 -28.17 47.62
CA ASN A 80 -1.96 -28.62 46.85
C ASN A 80 -2.16 -28.51 45.32
N ASP A 81 -3.27 -29.05 44.85
CA ASP A 81 -3.63 -29.09 43.43
C ASP A 81 -4.52 -27.96 42.99
N LEU A 82 -4.80 -26.98 43.88
CA LEU A 82 -5.64 -25.82 43.58
C LEU A 82 -4.82 -24.55 43.30
N PRO A 83 -5.38 -23.59 42.59
CA PRO A 83 -4.69 -22.35 42.23
C PRO A 83 -4.71 -21.33 43.37
N PHE A 84 -4.46 -21.76 44.58
CA PHE A 84 -4.39 -20.96 45.78
C PHE A 84 -3.05 -21.15 46.49
N GLN A 85 -2.65 -20.12 47.23
CA GLN A 85 -1.52 -20.16 48.13
C GLN A 85 -1.98 -19.83 49.54
N LEU A 86 -1.36 -20.53 50.50
CA LEU A 86 -1.60 -20.31 51.92
C LEU A 86 -0.61 -19.30 52.47
N LYS A 87 -1.07 -18.27 53.14
CA LYS A 87 -0.27 -17.34 53.93
C LYS A 87 -0.72 -17.36 55.36
N GLU A 88 0.20 -17.52 56.32
CA GLU A 88 -0.07 -17.51 57.75
C GLU A 88 0.31 -16.14 58.32
N THR A 89 -0.60 -15.59 59.12
CA THR A 89 -0.37 -14.31 59.81
C THR A 89 -0.93 -14.44 61.22
N GLY A 90 -0.06 -14.74 62.21
CA GLY A 90 -0.42 -15.12 63.55
C GLY A 90 -1.20 -16.44 63.55
N GLU A 91 -2.38 -16.50 64.13
CA GLU A 91 -3.27 -17.67 64.16
C GLU A 91 -4.23 -17.78 62.97
N VAL A 92 -4.16 -16.78 62.00
CA VAL A 92 -5.12 -16.73 60.92
C VAL A 92 -4.47 -17.25 59.61
N PHE A 93 -5.11 -18.22 59.01
CA PHE A 93 -4.75 -18.72 57.66
C PHE A 93 -5.45 -17.92 56.57
N ILE A 94 -4.68 -17.23 55.74
CA ILE A 94 -5.16 -16.44 54.61
C ILE A 94 -4.96 -17.26 53.33
N ILE A 95 -6.09 -17.56 52.66
CA ILE A 95 -6.07 -18.28 51.37
C ILE A 95 -6.26 -17.23 50.27
N ILE A 96 -5.22 -17.04 49.45
CA ILE A 96 -5.23 -16.06 48.37
C ILE A 96 -4.99 -16.75 47.04
N PRO A 97 -5.50 -16.21 45.93
CA PRO A 97 -5.25 -16.78 44.60
C PRO A 97 -3.75 -16.79 44.27
N ASP A 98 -3.22 -17.92 43.83
CA ASP A 98 -1.88 -18.04 43.26
C ASP A 98 -1.94 -17.67 41.79
N LYS A 99 -1.50 -16.46 41.47
CA LYS A 99 -1.49 -15.96 40.10
C LYS A 99 -0.72 -16.86 39.12
N LYS A 100 0.30 -17.56 39.58
CA LYS A 100 1.11 -18.46 38.75
C LYS A 100 0.35 -19.75 38.46
N LYS A 101 -0.19 -20.41 39.49
CA LYS A 101 -1.03 -21.62 39.34
C LYS A 101 -2.32 -21.33 38.56
N MET A 102 -2.98 -20.19 38.79
CA MET A 102 -4.16 -19.77 38.00
C MET A 102 -3.81 -19.61 36.50
N ARG A 103 -2.66 -19.05 36.21
CA ARG A 103 -2.19 -18.90 34.83
C ARG A 103 -1.83 -20.25 34.19
N GLU A 104 -1.24 -21.16 34.95
CA GLU A 104 -0.95 -22.52 34.49
C GLU A 104 -2.24 -23.34 34.27
N GLU A 105 -3.25 -23.20 35.11
CA GLU A 105 -4.56 -23.82 34.95
C GLU A 105 -5.32 -23.24 33.75
N GLN A 106 -5.30 -21.93 33.57
CA GLN A 106 -5.82 -21.27 32.37
C GLN A 106 -5.10 -21.74 31.10
N MET A 107 -3.80 -21.98 31.16
CA MET A 107 -3.04 -22.51 30.01
C MET A 107 -3.39 -23.97 29.72
N LYS A 108 -3.70 -24.80 30.71
CA LYS A 108 -4.13 -26.19 30.51
C LYS A 108 -5.50 -26.33 29.86
N ASN A 109 -6.39 -25.36 30.08
CA ASN A 109 -7.74 -25.32 29.54
C ASN A 109 -7.86 -24.52 28.24
N GLN A 110 -6.73 -24.18 27.60
CA GLN A 110 -6.75 -23.44 26.34
C GLN A 110 -6.95 -24.37 25.14
N THR A 111 -7.90 -23.99 24.31
CA THR A 111 -8.10 -24.58 22.99
C THR A 111 -7.47 -23.72 21.94
N GLN A 112 -6.63 -24.32 21.11
CA GLN A 112 -5.97 -23.65 20.02
C GLN A 112 -6.52 -24.15 18.69
N ILE A 113 -6.81 -23.20 17.78
CA ILE A 113 -7.18 -23.44 16.39
C ILE A 113 -6.15 -22.74 15.53
N ALA A 114 -5.40 -23.49 14.77
CA ALA A 114 -4.41 -22.97 13.83
C ALA A 114 -4.63 -23.59 12.46
N GLY A 115 -4.23 -22.86 11.43
CA GLY A 115 -4.32 -23.39 10.07
C GLY A 115 -3.68 -22.49 9.04
N GLN A 116 -3.60 -23.02 7.83
CA GLN A 116 -3.15 -22.29 6.66
C GLN A 116 -4.24 -22.30 5.60
N ILE A 117 -4.54 -21.14 5.06
CA ILE A 117 -5.54 -20.96 4.00
C ILE A 117 -4.81 -20.99 2.67
N VAL A 118 -5.25 -21.87 1.78
CA VAL A 118 -4.61 -22.10 0.48
C VAL A 118 -5.65 -22.18 -0.63
N GLU A 119 -5.24 -21.90 -1.85
CA GLU A 119 -6.06 -22.10 -3.04
C GLU A 119 -6.24 -23.59 -3.33
N ALA A 120 -7.46 -24.02 -3.60
CA ALA A 120 -7.73 -25.37 -4.08
C ALA A 120 -7.17 -25.56 -5.50
N GLY A 121 -6.31 -26.56 -5.69
CA GLY A 121 -5.72 -26.88 -6.99
C GLY A 121 -4.27 -26.44 -7.15
N SER A 122 -3.87 -25.26 -6.72
CA SER A 122 -2.47 -24.79 -6.74
C SER A 122 -1.75 -25.00 -5.39
N PHE A 123 -2.52 -25.07 -4.30
CA PHE A 123 -2.05 -24.99 -2.90
C PHE A 123 -1.29 -23.71 -2.56
N GLU A 124 -1.45 -22.71 -3.39
CA GLU A 124 -0.86 -21.41 -3.15
C GLU A 124 -1.49 -20.74 -1.92
N PRO A 125 -0.71 -20.23 -0.96
CA PRO A 125 -1.23 -19.55 0.21
C PRO A 125 -2.08 -18.34 -0.15
N LEU A 126 -3.14 -18.10 0.63
CA LEU A 126 -4.05 -16.97 0.49
C LEU A 126 -3.83 -15.98 1.64
N PRO A 127 -2.88 -15.03 1.48
CA PRO A 127 -2.58 -14.05 2.52
C PRO A 127 -3.77 -13.13 2.78
N PHE A 128 -3.84 -12.65 4.02
CA PHE A 128 -4.85 -11.68 4.46
C PHE A 128 -6.31 -12.15 4.30
N SER A 129 -6.52 -13.47 4.24
CA SER A 129 -7.87 -14.05 4.29
C SER A 129 -8.56 -13.65 5.58
N GLN A 130 -9.83 -13.33 5.50
CA GLN A 130 -10.65 -13.04 6.67
C GLN A 130 -11.17 -14.35 7.27
N ILE A 131 -11.04 -14.46 8.56
CA ILE A 131 -11.47 -15.62 9.33
C ILE A 131 -12.42 -15.16 10.44
N LEU A 132 -13.54 -15.83 10.57
CA LEU A 132 -14.49 -15.61 11.63
C LEU A 132 -14.61 -16.90 12.43
N ILE A 133 -14.22 -16.87 13.71
CA ILE A 133 -14.34 -18.01 14.63
C ILE A 133 -15.33 -17.62 15.72
N ASN A 134 -16.52 -18.26 15.76
CA ASN A 134 -17.59 -17.93 16.70
C ASN A 134 -17.84 -16.40 16.80
N ASN A 135 -17.91 -15.69 15.67
CA ASN A 135 -18.03 -14.23 15.54
C ASN A 135 -16.79 -13.40 15.93
N HIS A 136 -15.66 -14.00 16.29
CA HIS A 136 -14.39 -13.29 16.49
C HIS A 136 -13.63 -13.15 15.16
N PRO A 137 -13.42 -11.93 14.65
CA PRO A 137 -12.74 -11.72 13.38
C PRO A 137 -11.22 -11.80 13.54
N LEU A 138 -10.58 -12.55 12.64
CA LEU A 138 -9.14 -12.66 12.50
C LEU A 138 -8.76 -12.43 11.03
N ILE A 139 -7.50 -12.12 10.80
CA ILE A 139 -6.93 -11.99 9.45
C ILE A 139 -5.71 -12.91 9.38
N ALA A 140 -5.66 -13.73 8.35
CA ALA A 140 -4.48 -14.54 8.06
C ALA A 140 -3.24 -13.65 7.79
N ASP A 141 -2.09 -14.14 8.12
CA ASP A 141 -0.82 -13.46 7.83
C ASP A 141 -0.46 -13.49 6.33
N VAL A 142 0.71 -12.99 5.99
CA VAL A 142 1.22 -12.96 4.60
C VAL A 142 1.41 -14.36 3.99
N THR A 143 1.40 -15.41 4.81
CA THR A 143 1.53 -16.81 4.40
C THR A 143 0.20 -17.54 4.34
N GLY A 144 -0.91 -16.83 4.56
CA GLY A 144 -2.24 -17.41 4.70
C GLY A 144 -2.44 -18.18 6.00
N SER A 145 -1.53 -18.06 6.97
CA SER A 145 -1.62 -18.77 8.25
C SER A 145 -2.36 -17.94 9.29
N PHE A 146 -3.06 -18.63 10.18
CA PHE A 146 -3.73 -18.01 11.32
C PHE A 146 -3.64 -18.88 12.55
N ASN A 147 -3.76 -18.24 13.70
CA ASN A 147 -3.81 -18.90 14.99
C ASN A 147 -4.82 -18.17 15.90
N TYR A 148 -5.65 -18.93 16.57
CA TYR A 148 -6.62 -18.45 17.53
C TYR A 148 -6.60 -19.32 18.76
N THR A 149 -6.44 -18.73 19.92
CA THR A 149 -6.43 -19.41 21.22
C THR A 149 -7.57 -18.90 22.08
N THR A 150 -8.38 -19.80 22.63
CA THR A 150 -9.50 -19.46 23.48
C THR A 150 -9.58 -20.42 24.67
N SER A 151 -10.25 -19.99 25.73
CA SER A 151 -10.52 -20.82 26.91
C SER A 151 -11.89 -21.53 26.84
N ALA A 152 -12.65 -21.36 25.78
CA ALA A 152 -14.01 -21.89 25.65
C ALA A 152 -14.12 -22.96 24.57
N ASP A 153 -15.03 -23.91 24.79
CA ASP A 153 -15.68 -24.85 23.87
C ASP A 153 -14.85 -25.86 23.08
N HIS A 154 -15.47 -27.01 22.85
CA HIS A 154 -14.91 -28.12 22.08
C HIS A 154 -15.23 -28.03 20.57
N SER A 155 -16.12 -27.13 20.16
CA SER A 155 -16.49 -26.92 18.75
C SER A 155 -16.64 -25.43 18.40
N PHE A 156 -16.19 -25.08 17.20
CA PHE A 156 -16.12 -23.69 16.71
C PHE A 156 -16.70 -23.59 15.31
N LEU A 157 -17.56 -22.63 15.09
CA LEU A 157 -18.00 -22.26 13.76
C LEU A 157 -16.89 -21.44 13.10
N LEU A 158 -16.26 -22.00 12.08
CA LEU A 158 -15.23 -21.34 11.29
C LEU A 158 -15.81 -20.90 9.94
N GLN A 159 -15.71 -19.62 9.65
CA GLN A 159 -15.99 -19.08 8.34
C GLN A 159 -14.71 -18.42 7.80
N ILE A 160 -14.29 -18.82 6.60
CA ILE A 160 -13.14 -18.24 5.91
C ILE A 160 -13.60 -17.59 4.62
N SER A 161 -13.20 -16.34 4.42
CA SER A 161 -13.43 -15.61 3.20
C SER A 161 -12.12 -15.01 2.66
N HIS A 162 -11.92 -15.13 1.36
CA HIS A 162 -10.84 -14.47 0.64
C HIS A 162 -11.39 -13.88 -0.65
N LEU A 163 -10.87 -12.73 -1.04
CA LEU A 163 -11.34 -12.01 -2.20
C LEU A 163 -11.07 -12.83 -3.48
N GLY A 164 -12.12 -13.14 -4.27
CA GLY A 164 -12.01 -13.99 -5.45
C GLY A 164 -12.19 -15.48 -5.19
N TYR A 165 -12.66 -15.89 -4.01
CA TYR A 165 -12.87 -17.28 -3.62
C TYR A 165 -14.26 -17.47 -3.02
N TYR A 166 -14.80 -18.66 -3.12
CA TYR A 166 -16.03 -19.01 -2.40
C TYR A 166 -15.77 -19.02 -0.89
N ILE A 167 -16.77 -18.58 -0.14
CA ILE A 167 -16.72 -18.62 1.32
C ILE A 167 -16.68 -20.08 1.76
N TYR A 168 -15.79 -20.38 2.69
CA TYR A 168 -15.64 -21.70 3.30
C TYR A 168 -16.18 -21.67 4.72
N ASP A 169 -17.26 -22.41 4.96
CA ASP A 169 -17.90 -22.55 6.25
C ASP A 169 -17.74 -23.97 6.77
N THR A 170 -17.31 -24.15 8.00
CA THR A 170 -17.17 -25.46 8.62
C THR A 170 -17.26 -25.40 10.13
N LEU A 171 -17.64 -26.54 10.75
CA LEU A 171 -17.54 -26.71 12.20
C LEU A 171 -16.20 -27.40 12.51
N LEU A 172 -15.38 -26.77 13.34
CA LEU A 172 -14.11 -27.32 13.81
C LEU A 172 -14.21 -27.83 15.23
N TYR A 173 -13.42 -28.85 15.53
CA TYR A 173 -13.19 -29.33 16.88
C TYR A 173 -11.81 -28.89 17.37
N ALA A 174 -11.63 -28.83 18.68
CA ALA A 174 -10.41 -28.38 19.34
C ALA A 174 -9.13 -29.13 18.87
N GLY A 175 -8.02 -28.43 18.78
CA GLY A 175 -6.69 -29.01 18.53
C GLY A 175 -6.35 -29.32 17.08
N ILE A 176 -7.05 -28.72 16.11
CA ILE A 176 -6.82 -28.98 14.68
C ILE A 176 -5.85 -27.93 14.10
N ASN A 177 -4.77 -28.41 13.52
CA ASN A 177 -3.89 -27.64 12.63
C ASN A 177 -3.99 -28.24 11.23
N GLN A 178 -4.71 -27.55 10.31
CA GLN A 178 -4.94 -28.08 8.97
C GLN A 178 -4.87 -27.00 7.89
N ARG A 179 -4.75 -27.45 6.64
CA ARG A 179 -4.86 -26.57 5.48
C ARG A 179 -6.30 -26.47 5.00
N PHE A 180 -6.81 -25.26 4.97
CA PHE A 180 -8.15 -24.93 4.46
C PHE A 180 -8.05 -24.55 2.99
N LYS A 181 -8.71 -25.30 2.13
CA LYS A 181 -8.65 -25.14 0.68
C LYS A 181 -9.83 -24.32 0.20
N LEU A 182 -9.59 -23.09 -0.24
CA LEU A 182 -10.61 -22.24 -0.84
C LEU A 182 -10.64 -22.45 -2.36
N THR A 183 -11.83 -22.60 -2.91
CA THR A 183 -12.01 -22.74 -4.35
C THR A 183 -12.14 -21.37 -4.99
N PRO A 184 -11.31 -21.04 -6.02
CA PRO A 184 -11.46 -19.81 -6.78
C PRO A 184 -12.86 -19.73 -7.38
N SER A 185 -13.53 -18.63 -7.23
CA SER A 185 -14.89 -18.44 -7.75
C SER A 185 -14.95 -18.33 -9.27
N SER A 186 -13.79 -18.15 -9.93
CA SER A 186 -13.66 -18.12 -11.38
C SER A 186 -13.57 -19.50 -12.06
N PHE A 187 -13.47 -20.59 -11.30
CA PHE A 187 -13.46 -21.95 -11.85
C PHE A 187 -14.89 -22.51 -11.91
N HIS A 188 -15.37 -22.82 -13.12
CA HIS A 188 -16.50 -23.72 -13.26
C HIS A 188 -16.04 -25.12 -12.89
N LEU A 189 -16.40 -25.61 -11.73
CA LEU A 189 -16.45 -27.04 -11.46
C LEU A 189 -17.60 -27.65 -12.29
N PRO A 190 -17.46 -28.88 -12.80
CA PRO A 190 -18.61 -29.60 -13.35
C PRO A 190 -19.68 -29.66 -12.24
N GLU A 191 -20.88 -29.44 -12.63
CA GLU A 191 -22.14 -29.28 -11.89
C GLU A 191 -22.26 -30.14 -10.61
N ILE A 192 -21.65 -29.69 -9.52
CA ILE A 192 -22.09 -30.07 -8.20
C ILE A 192 -22.89 -28.87 -7.69
N VAL A 193 -24.18 -29.05 -7.53
CA VAL A 193 -25.12 -28.08 -7.00
C VAL A 193 -24.69 -27.71 -5.59
N VAL A 194 -23.85 -26.70 -5.44
CA VAL A 194 -23.62 -26.02 -4.17
C VAL A 194 -24.75 -25.00 -4.02
N LYS A 195 -25.68 -25.29 -3.15
CA LYS A 195 -26.68 -24.33 -2.68
C LYS A 195 -25.92 -23.17 -2.04
N ASP A 196 -26.10 -21.99 -2.56
CA ASP A 196 -25.58 -20.69 -2.16
C ASP A 196 -24.34 -20.21 -2.95
N ASN A 197 -24.59 -19.69 -4.15
CA ASN A 197 -23.63 -18.92 -4.95
C ASN A 197 -23.42 -17.55 -4.32
N LYS A 198 -22.57 -17.45 -3.27
CA LYS A 198 -22.13 -16.17 -2.76
C LYS A 198 -21.05 -15.60 -3.66
N ILE A 199 -21.18 -14.32 -3.98
CA ILE A 199 -20.57 -13.55 -5.06
C ILE A 199 -19.10 -13.28 -4.83
N GLU A 200 -18.32 -13.22 -5.91
CA GLU A 200 -17.00 -12.60 -5.98
C GLU A 200 -17.06 -11.12 -5.59
N LYS A 201 -16.47 -10.75 -4.47
CA LYS A 201 -16.31 -9.34 -4.15
C LYS A 201 -15.17 -8.75 -4.97
N ALA A 202 -15.44 -7.67 -5.68
CA ALA A 202 -14.41 -6.95 -6.45
C ALA A 202 -13.42 -6.21 -5.53
N THR A 203 -13.92 -5.68 -4.43
CA THR A 203 -13.14 -4.87 -3.48
C THR A 203 -13.68 -5.05 -2.08
N ILE A 204 -12.81 -4.94 -1.08
CA ILE A 204 -13.16 -4.83 0.33
C ILE A 204 -12.69 -3.48 0.83
N VAL A 205 -13.62 -2.71 1.40
CA VAL A 205 -13.37 -1.40 2.00
C VAL A 205 -13.85 -1.44 3.45
N GLY A 206 -13.23 -0.70 4.35
CA GLY A 206 -13.74 -0.53 5.71
C GLY A 206 -13.26 -1.57 6.73
N GLU A 207 -12.31 -2.41 6.41
CA GLU A 207 -11.67 -3.26 7.41
C GLU A 207 -10.95 -2.44 8.50
N LYS A 208 -10.20 -1.43 8.07
CA LYS A 208 -9.47 -0.44 8.87
C LYS A 208 -9.61 0.91 8.20
N ALA A 209 -9.43 2.01 8.95
CA ALA A 209 -9.48 3.35 8.38
C ALA A 209 -8.51 3.48 7.19
N GLY A 210 -9.03 3.89 6.04
CA GLY A 210 -8.25 4.12 4.82
C GLY A 210 -7.72 2.87 4.12
N LYS A 211 -8.11 1.65 4.51
CA LYS A 211 -7.68 0.41 3.85
C LYS A 211 -8.65 -0.03 2.76
N ILE A 212 -8.10 -0.41 1.61
CA ILE A 212 -8.82 -1.03 0.49
C ILE A 212 -8.05 -2.28 0.05
N THR A 213 -8.74 -3.39 -0.15
CA THR A 213 -8.19 -4.61 -0.75
C THR A 213 -8.90 -4.86 -2.08
N ILE A 214 -8.14 -5.17 -3.12
CA ILE A 214 -8.63 -5.33 -4.49
C ILE A 214 -8.42 -6.76 -4.98
N ASN A 215 -9.47 -7.32 -5.61
CA ASN A 215 -9.38 -8.61 -6.29
C ASN A 215 -8.86 -8.45 -7.73
N PRO A 216 -7.63 -8.85 -8.03
CA PRO A 216 -7.08 -8.72 -9.38
C PRO A 216 -7.78 -9.63 -10.41
N ASN A 217 -8.47 -10.69 -9.96
CA ASN A 217 -9.21 -11.57 -10.88
C ASN A 217 -10.42 -10.87 -11.52
N ILE A 218 -10.99 -9.87 -10.86
CA ILE A 218 -12.07 -9.05 -11.41
C ILE A 218 -11.51 -7.90 -12.23
N ALA A 219 -10.39 -7.32 -11.81
CA ALA A 219 -9.71 -6.25 -12.53
C ALA A 219 -9.46 -6.60 -14.00
N ARG A 220 -9.20 -7.86 -14.27
CA ARG A 220 -8.95 -8.37 -15.64
C ARG A 220 -10.14 -8.24 -16.59
N PHE A 221 -11.37 -8.04 -16.13
CA PHE A 221 -12.54 -7.86 -16.96
C PHE A 221 -12.96 -6.40 -17.12
N LEU A 222 -12.29 -5.48 -16.45
CA LEU A 222 -12.52 -4.04 -16.63
C LEU A 222 -11.89 -3.56 -17.94
N PRO A 223 -12.32 -2.42 -18.50
CA PRO A 223 -11.71 -1.83 -19.69
C PRO A 223 -10.21 -1.53 -19.51
N GLY A 224 -9.48 -1.40 -20.61
CA GLY A 224 -8.03 -1.20 -20.61
C GLY A 224 -7.23 -2.48 -20.41
N GLN A 225 -7.78 -3.56 -20.83
CA GLN A 225 -7.29 -4.92 -20.64
C GLN A 225 -5.90 -5.20 -21.19
N GLY A 226 -5.18 -5.95 -20.40
CA GLY A 226 -3.95 -6.60 -20.70
C GLY A 226 -2.78 -5.95 -20.02
N ASP A 227 -2.49 -4.67 -20.22
CA ASP A 227 -1.21 -4.12 -19.81
C ASP A 227 -1.26 -3.11 -18.67
N ASN A 228 -2.37 -2.41 -18.47
CA ASN A 228 -2.52 -1.44 -17.37
C ASN A 228 -3.70 -1.73 -16.42
N SER A 229 -4.28 -2.91 -16.47
CA SER A 229 -5.46 -3.27 -15.67
C SER A 229 -5.26 -3.10 -14.16
N VAL A 230 -4.04 -3.30 -13.66
CA VAL A 230 -3.71 -3.15 -12.23
C VAL A 230 -3.86 -1.70 -11.78
N PHE A 231 -3.18 -0.76 -12.43
CA PHE A 231 -3.24 0.65 -12.05
C PHE A 231 -4.55 1.31 -12.41
N ASN A 232 -5.20 0.93 -13.51
CA ASN A 232 -6.54 1.40 -13.85
C ASN A 232 -7.53 1.04 -12.75
N MET A 233 -7.51 -0.18 -12.24
CA MET A 233 -8.37 -0.57 -11.13
C MET A 233 -8.05 0.17 -9.84
N ILE A 234 -6.77 0.38 -9.52
CA ILE A 234 -6.36 1.16 -8.36
C ILE A 234 -6.89 2.60 -8.46
N ARG A 235 -6.79 3.21 -9.62
CA ARG A 235 -7.28 4.58 -9.86
C ARG A 235 -8.80 4.72 -9.75
N LEU A 236 -9.59 3.66 -10.00
CA LEU A 236 -11.04 3.67 -9.81
C LEU A 236 -11.47 3.68 -8.34
N MET A 237 -10.54 3.50 -7.41
CA MET A 237 -10.85 3.53 -5.98
C MET A 237 -10.97 4.97 -5.45
N PRO A 238 -11.80 5.19 -4.39
CA PRO A 238 -12.01 6.52 -3.82
C PRO A 238 -10.71 7.11 -3.25
N GLY A 239 -10.50 8.41 -3.45
CA GLY A 239 -9.36 9.16 -2.93
C GLY A 239 -8.03 8.86 -3.60
N ILE A 240 -8.03 8.13 -4.73
CA ILE A 240 -6.86 7.93 -5.60
C ILE A 240 -7.16 8.62 -6.91
N GLN A 241 -6.33 9.57 -7.30
CA GLN A 241 -6.60 10.39 -8.47
C GLN A 241 -6.57 9.59 -9.78
N ALA A 242 -7.64 9.67 -10.55
CA ALA A 242 -7.79 8.98 -11.84
C ALA A 242 -7.85 9.97 -13.01
N ALA A 243 -8.52 11.08 -12.81
CA ALA A 243 -8.62 12.11 -13.81
C ALA A 243 -7.26 12.82 -13.97
N GLY A 244 -6.83 13.00 -15.22
CA GLY A 244 -5.54 13.59 -15.53
C GLY A 244 -4.39 12.57 -15.62
N GLU A 245 -4.58 11.43 -16.12
CA GLU A 245 -3.80 10.20 -16.44
C GLU A 245 -2.26 10.21 -16.37
N GLN A 246 -1.62 11.18 -15.74
CA GLN A 246 -0.22 11.47 -15.96
C GLN A 246 0.64 11.81 -14.77
N SER A 247 0.20 11.55 -13.56
CA SER A 247 1.22 11.51 -12.54
C SER A 247 2.10 10.28 -12.80
N SER A 248 3.40 10.45 -12.70
CA SER A 248 4.34 9.32 -12.74
C SER A 248 4.15 8.38 -11.56
N ASP A 249 3.24 8.72 -10.64
CA ASP A 249 2.95 8.02 -9.39
C ASP A 249 1.44 7.91 -9.13
N LEU A 250 1.09 7.19 -8.07
CA LEU A 250 -0.26 7.15 -7.53
C LEU A 250 -0.45 8.31 -6.54
N LEU A 251 -1.28 9.27 -6.91
CA LEU A 251 -1.63 10.40 -6.06
C LEU A 251 -2.79 10.02 -5.14
N ILE A 252 -2.49 9.81 -3.87
CA ILE A 252 -3.43 9.32 -2.87
C ILE A 252 -3.75 10.46 -1.89
N TRP A 253 -5.03 10.86 -1.79
CA TRP A 253 -5.49 11.91 -0.90
C TRP A 253 -4.69 13.22 -1.03
N GLY A 254 -4.54 13.68 -2.27
CA GLY A 254 -3.87 14.95 -2.59
C GLY A 254 -2.36 14.98 -2.30
N SER A 255 -1.73 13.81 -2.12
CA SER A 255 -0.27 13.72 -2.00
C SER A 255 0.41 14.10 -3.32
N SER A 256 1.63 14.66 -3.22
CA SER A 256 2.47 14.97 -4.37
C SER A 256 3.19 13.72 -4.90
N GLU A 257 3.81 13.84 -6.08
CA GLU A 257 4.63 12.76 -6.65
C GLU A 257 5.77 12.32 -5.70
N GLY A 258 6.08 11.03 -5.68
CA GLY A 258 7.11 10.45 -4.82
C GLY A 258 6.71 10.26 -3.35
N GLN A 259 5.49 10.65 -2.94
CA GLN A 259 5.03 10.51 -1.56
C GLN A 259 4.33 9.17 -1.29
N SER A 260 3.78 8.51 -2.30
CA SER A 260 3.19 7.17 -2.17
C SER A 260 4.23 6.07 -2.38
N LEU A 261 4.08 4.95 -1.66
CA LEU A 261 4.88 3.75 -1.84
C LEU A 261 4.11 2.73 -2.67
N VAL A 262 4.75 2.18 -3.67
CA VAL A 262 4.27 0.96 -4.35
C VAL A 262 5.31 -0.12 -4.19
N THR A 263 4.92 -1.29 -3.71
CA THR A 263 5.80 -2.46 -3.59
C THR A 263 5.29 -3.61 -4.44
N LEU A 264 6.19 -4.41 -4.97
CA LEU A 264 5.94 -5.72 -5.54
C LEU A 264 6.74 -6.75 -4.75
N ASP A 265 6.07 -7.72 -4.13
CA ASP A 265 6.72 -8.72 -3.28
C ASP A 265 7.75 -8.09 -2.31
N GLU A 266 7.39 -7.01 -1.61
CA GLU A 266 8.17 -6.29 -0.61
C GLU A 266 9.26 -5.32 -1.12
N PHE A 267 9.73 -5.39 -2.37
CA PHE A 267 10.67 -4.40 -2.92
C PHE A 267 9.93 -3.19 -3.52
N THR A 268 10.56 -2.03 -3.44
CA THR A 268 10.00 -0.75 -3.89
C THR A 268 10.03 -0.63 -5.41
N LEU A 269 8.91 -0.20 -5.99
CA LEU A 269 8.83 0.27 -7.37
C LEU A 269 8.95 1.80 -7.38
N PHE A 270 10.05 2.33 -7.91
CA PHE A 270 10.30 3.77 -7.99
C PHE A 270 9.69 4.42 -9.23
N GLY A 271 9.71 3.74 -10.36
CA GLY A 271 9.07 4.15 -11.60
C GLY A 271 7.78 3.38 -11.79
N LEU A 272 6.65 4.05 -11.85
CA LEU A 272 5.33 3.43 -12.08
C LEU A 272 4.82 3.68 -13.49
N LYS A 273 5.35 4.70 -14.16
CA LYS A 273 4.93 5.16 -15.46
C LYS A 273 5.83 4.62 -16.55
N ASN A 274 5.20 4.07 -17.56
CA ASN A 274 5.77 3.94 -18.90
C ASN A 274 5.28 5.14 -19.74
N TYR A 275 5.98 5.46 -20.82
CA TYR A 275 5.58 6.55 -21.71
C TYR A 275 4.11 6.44 -22.13
N ASN A 276 3.64 5.23 -22.37
CA ASN A 276 2.24 4.96 -22.66
C ASN A 276 1.53 4.48 -21.38
N ASP A 277 0.61 5.27 -20.86
CA ASP A 277 -0.19 4.93 -19.67
C ASP A 277 -1.01 3.64 -19.81
N ASN A 278 -1.05 3.05 -20.99
CA ASN A 278 -1.71 1.77 -21.25
C ASN A 278 -0.87 0.54 -20.86
N ILE A 279 0.40 0.74 -20.44
CA ILE A 279 1.28 -0.35 -20.00
C ILE A 279 1.73 -0.09 -18.58
N SER A 280 1.27 -0.93 -17.65
CA SER A 280 1.69 -0.93 -16.25
C SER A 280 3.11 -1.49 -16.11
N VAL A 281 3.90 -0.98 -15.16
CA VAL A 281 5.18 -1.61 -14.77
C VAL A 281 4.97 -2.96 -14.09
N VAL A 282 3.80 -3.24 -13.55
CA VAL A 282 3.46 -4.53 -12.96
C VAL A 282 2.75 -5.41 -13.99
N ASN A 283 3.30 -6.58 -14.25
CA ASN A 283 2.68 -7.55 -15.14
C ASN A 283 1.38 -8.10 -14.54
N PRO A 284 0.21 -7.91 -15.18
CA PRO A 284 -1.08 -8.32 -14.63
C PRO A 284 -1.23 -9.81 -14.35
N PHE A 285 -0.47 -10.68 -15.05
CA PHE A 285 -0.52 -12.12 -14.82
C PHE A 285 0.02 -12.53 -13.45
N LEU A 286 0.95 -11.75 -12.92
CA LEU A 286 1.63 -12.04 -11.66
C LEU A 286 0.77 -11.73 -10.45
N VAL A 287 -0.11 -10.74 -10.55
CA VAL A 287 -0.76 -10.15 -9.38
C VAL A 287 -1.72 -11.13 -8.73
N LYS A 288 -1.51 -11.36 -7.44
CA LYS A 288 -2.36 -12.16 -6.58
C LYS A 288 -3.24 -11.32 -5.67
N ASN A 289 -2.66 -10.29 -5.07
CA ASN A 289 -3.36 -9.41 -4.13
C ASN A 289 -2.86 -7.97 -4.26
N ILE A 290 -3.76 -7.01 -4.06
CA ILE A 290 -3.46 -5.58 -4.01
C ILE A 290 -4.07 -5.03 -2.73
N GLU A 291 -3.22 -4.53 -1.83
CA GLU A 291 -3.62 -3.84 -0.61
C GLU A 291 -3.25 -2.37 -0.72
N ILE A 292 -4.20 -1.50 -0.45
CA ILE A 292 -4.03 -0.04 -0.49
C ILE A 292 -4.28 0.52 0.90
N LEU A 293 -3.34 1.29 1.42
CA LEU A 293 -3.43 2.03 2.65
C LEU A 293 -3.33 3.51 2.33
N LYS A 294 -4.46 4.22 2.33
CA LYS A 294 -4.50 5.63 1.94
C LYS A 294 -3.92 6.57 3.01
N GLY A 295 -3.96 6.16 4.27
CA GLY A 295 -3.42 6.87 5.42
C GLY A 295 -3.71 6.12 6.71
N GLY A 296 -3.23 6.59 7.85
CA GLY A 296 -3.49 5.96 9.13
C GLY A 296 -2.87 4.56 9.30
N PHE A 297 -1.84 4.21 8.52
CA PHE A 297 -1.23 2.89 8.51
C PHE A 297 -0.39 2.59 9.76
N GLU A 298 -0.28 1.31 10.07
CA GLU A 298 0.35 0.73 11.26
C GLU A 298 1.86 1.01 11.37
N ALA A 299 2.45 0.82 12.58
CA ALA A 299 3.84 1.18 12.87
C ALA A 299 4.89 0.40 12.06
N LYS A 300 4.57 -0.80 11.57
CA LYS A 300 5.47 -1.56 10.67
C LYS A 300 5.75 -0.84 9.35
N TYR A 301 4.81 -0.07 8.87
CA TYR A 301 4.97 0.70 7.64
C TYR A 301 5.68 2.04 7.94
N GLY A 302 6.57 2.44 7.07
CA GLY A 302 7.32 3.69 7.22
C GLY A 302 7.82 4.23 5.89
N ASN A 303 8.59 5.32 5.97
CA ASN A 303 9.26 5.92 4.82
C ASN A 303 8.33 6.48 3.73
N ARG A 304 7.06 6.79 4.07
CA ARG A 304 6.11 7.46 3.16
C ARG A 304 5.14 8.34 3.96
N VAL A 305 4.80 9.47 3.35
CA VAL A 305 3.84 10.44 3.89
C VAL A 305 2.55 10.49 3.07
N GLY A 306 2.51 9.85 1.91
CA GLY A 306 1.32 9.71 1.06
C GLY A 306 0.50 8.49 1.45
N GLY A 307 0.41 7.53 0.56
CA GLY A 307 -0.22 6.22 0.75
C GLY A 307 0.74 5.07 0.51
N ILE A 308 0.25 3.85 0.69
CA ILE A 308 1.01 2.62 0.44
C ILE A 308 0.15 1.68 -0.40
N VAL A 309 0.74 1.11 -1.44
CA VAL A 309 0.13 0.08 -2.28
C VAL A 309 1.06 -1.14 -2.27
N ASN A 310 0.62 -2.21 -1.62
CA ASN A 310 1.35 -3.46 -1.57
C ASN A 310 0.77 -4.41 -2.62
N ILE A 311 1.58 -4.80 -3.57
CA ILE A 311 1.23 -5.77 -4.61
C ILE A 311 1.99 -7.07 -4.31
N THR A 312 1.24 -8.16 -4.15
CA THR A 312 1.81 -9.48 -3.95
C THR A 312 1.67 -10.29 -5.23
N ALA A 313 2.76 -10.83 -5.72
CA ALA A 313 2.76 -11.73 -6.87
C ALA A 313 2.43 -13.17 -6.45
N LYS A 314 1.91 -13.95 -7.41
CA LYS A 314 1.69 -15.39 -7.25
C LYS A 314 3.00 -16.10 -6.87
N ASN A 315 2.88 -17.18 -6.13
CA ASN A 315 4.03 -18.05 -5.81
C ASN A 315 4.26 -19.12 -6.89
N GLY A 316 3.29 -19.32 -7.78
CA GLY A 316 3.32 -20.34 -8.82
C GLY A 316 2.71 -21.67 -8.37
N ASN A 317 2.26 -22.45 -9.35
CA ASN A 317 1.59 -23.74 -9.11
C ASN A 317 2.60 -24.82 -8.72
N ILE A 318 2.37 -25.52 -7.57
CA ILE A 318 3.23 -26.61 -7.10
C ILE A 318 2.75 -28.00 -7.56
N GLN A 319 1.63 -28.11 -8.26
CA GLN A 319 1.05 -29.39 -8.65
C GLN A 319 1.26 -29.71 -10.12
N LYS A 320 1.02 -28.74 -10.99
CA LYS A 320 1.11 -28.93 -12.44
C LYS A 320 1.71 -27.70 -13.12
N PRO A 321 2.42 -27.88 -14.23
CA PRO A 321 2.84 -26.73 -15.04
C PRO A 321 1.62 -25.97 -15.56
N VAL A 322 1.72 -24.64 -15.58
CA VAL A 322 0.71 -23.75 -16.15
C VAL A 322 1.43 -22.80 -17.11
N PHE A 323 0.90 -22.69 -18.33
CA PHE A 323 1.36 -21.73 -19.32
C PHE A 323 0.26 -20.72 -19.60
N SER A 324 0.56 -19.45 -19.55
CA SER A 324 -0.36 -18.35 -19.85
C SER A 324 0.22 -17.46 -20.95
N LEU A 325 -0.59 -17.10 -21.93
CA LEU A 325 -0.23 -16.22 -23.03
C LEU A 325 -1.32 -15.17 -23.21
N ASN A 326 -0.94 -13.90 -23.36
CA ASN A 326 -1.82 -12.82 -23.79
C ASN A 326 -1.20 -12.05 -24.95
N ILE A 327 -1.99 -11.84 -25.98
CA ILE A 327 -1.62 -11.07 -27.16
C ILE A 327 -2.66 -9.96 -27.30
N ASN A 328 -2.21 -8.74 -27.36
CA ASN A 328 -3.02 -7.55 -27.65
C ASN A 328 -2.26 -6.67 -28.67
N PRO A 329 -2.84 -5.59 -29.23
CA PRO A 329 -2.17 -4.77 -30.23
C PRO A 329 -0.86 -4.13 -29.78
N THR A 330 -0.58 -4.04 -28.49
CA THR A 330 0.61 -3.35 -27.97
C THR A 330 1.68 -4.31 -27.49
N THR A 331 1.29 -5.42 -26.83
CA THR A 331 2.22 -6.32 -26.14
C THR A 331 1.96 -7.79 -26.40
N LEU A 332 3.04 -8.55 -26.31
CA LEU A 332 3.05 -10.00 -26.11
C LEU A 332 3.47 -10.26 -24.66
N ASN A 333 2.65 -11.00 -23.91
CA ASN A 333 2.87 -11.33 -22.51
C ASN A 333 2.74 -12.84 -22.29
N GLY A 334 3.83 -13.48 -21.87
CA GLY A 334 3.89 -14.90 -21.57
C GLY A 334 4.27 -15.16 -20.12
N MET A 335 3.66 -16.19 -19.52
CA MET A 335 4.00 -16.62 -18.16
C MET A 335 4.01 -18.14 -18.08
N VAL A 336 4.96 -18.71 -17.39
CA VAL A 336 5.10 -20.15 -17.12
C VAL A 336 5.25 -20.35 -15.61
N GLU A 337 4.45 -21.26 -15.08
CA GLU A 337 4.55 -21.74 -13.69
C GLU A 337 4.99 -23.20 -13.74
N ILE A 338 6.11 -23.54 -13.12
CA ILE A 338 6.71 -24.87 -13.14
C ILE A 338 6.84 -25.40 -11.72
N PRO A 339 6.16 -26.47 -11.35
CA PRO A 339 6.41 -27.16 -10.09
C PRO A 339 7.84 -27.73 -10.10
N LEU A 340 8.62 -27.38 -9.09
CA LEU A 340 9.94 -27.96 -8.85
C LEU A 340 9.88 -28.74 -7.55
N PHE A 341 10.07 -30.05 -7.62
CA PHE A 341 9.90 -30.92 -6.45
C PHE A 341 8.45 -30.81 -5.89
N LYS A 342 8.14 -31.51 -4.79
CA LYS A 342 6.77 -31.57 -4.26
C LYS A 342 6.26 -30.29 -3.54
N LYS A 343 7.15 -29.31 -3.28
CA LYS A 343 6.87 -28.20 -2.36
C LYS A 343 7.37 -26.85 -2.87
N SER A 344 7.88 -26.81 -4.08
CA SER A 344 8.41 -25.57 -4.66
C SER A 344 7.90 -25.34 -6.05
N SER A 345 7.93 -24.10 -6.46
CA SER A 345 7.55 -23.66 -7.80
C SER A 345 8.50 -22.59 -8.31
N LEU A 346 8.67 -22.58 -9.61
CA LEU A 346 9.34 -21.52 -10.34
C LEU A 346 8.30 -20.84 -11.24
N LEU A 347 8.18 -19.54 -11.11
CA LEU A 347 7.37 -18.70 -11.96
C LEU A 347 8.27 -17.81 -12.78
N PHE A 348 8.07 -17.81 -14.09
CA PHE A 348 8.76 -16.95 -15.05
C PHE A 348 7.71 -16.22 -15.88
N ALA A 349 7.82 -14.90 -16.00
CA ALA A 349 6.97 -14.11 -16.88
C ALA A 349 7.81 -13.11 -17.68
N TYR A 350 7.46 -12.97 -18.94
CA TYR A 350 8.12 -12.03 -19.86
C TYR A 350 7.07 -11.31 -20.69
N ARG A 351 7.24 -9.99 -20.81
CA ARG A 351 6.37 -9.13 -21.61
C ARG A 351 7.22 -8.17 -22.44
N GLN A 352 6.79 -7.91 -23.66
CA GLN A 352 7.45 -7.01 -24.59
C GLN A 352 6.44 -6.34 -25.51
N THR A 353 6.68 -5.07 -25.83
CA THR A 353 5.96 -4.38 -26.91
C THR A 353 6.50 -4.79 -28.29
N TYR A 354 5.63 -4.75 -29.28
CA TYR A 354 6.00 -4.91 -30.70
C TYR A 354 5.50 -3.74 -31.56
N TYR A 355 5.34 -2.59 -30.92
CA TYR A 355 4.85 -1.34 -31.52
C TYR A 355 5.55 -0.97 -32.83
N ASN A 356 6.87 -1.14 -32.90
CA ASN A 356 7.67 -0.80 -34.08
C ASN A 356 7.37 -1.67 -35.30
N LEU A 357 6.70 -2.81 -35.15
CA LEU A 357 6.33 -3.67 -36.26
C LEU A 357 5.18 -3.09 -37.10
N TYR A 358 4.31 -2.29 -36.52
CA TYR A 358 3.11 -1.75 -37.19
C TYR A 358 2.95 -0.23 -37.06
N ASN A 359 3.91 0.49 -36.47
CA ASN A 359 3.92 1.95 -36.40
C ASN A 359 4.26 2.56 -37.79
N ARG A 360 3.42 2.26 -38.77
CA ARG A 360 3.44 2.92 -40.08
C ARG A 360 2.23 3.86 -40.15
N SER A 361 2.39 4.97 -40.86
CA SER A 361 1.48 6.11 -40.96
C SER A 361 -0.02 5.86 -41.21
N GLY A 362 -0.45 4.62 -41.38
CA GLY A 362 -1.86 4.23 -41.54
C GLY A 362 -2.46 3.41 -40.40
N PHE A 363 -1.67 3.03 -39.39
CA PHE A 363 -2.08 2.16 -38.28
C PHE A 363 -1.72 2.71 -36.91
N ASN A 364 -1.53 4.03 -36.80
CA ASN A 364 -1.22 4.61 -35.51
C ASN A 364 -2.50 4.68 -34.65
N ILE A 365 -2.75 3.63 -33.90
CA ILE A 365 -3.90 3.52 -32.98
C ILE A 365 -3.85 4.54 -31.83
N PHE A 366 -2.76 5.29 -31.71
CA PHE A 366 -2.57 6.32 -30.70
C PHE A 366 -2.63 7.74 -31.29
N ALA A 367 -2.82 7.87 -32.62
CA ALA A 367 -3.01 9.19 -33.23
C ALA A 367 -4.40 9.74 -32.91
N PRO A 368 -4.56 10.98 -32.39
CA PRO A 368 -5.86 11.56 -32.27
C PRO A 368 -6.53 11.66 -33.64
N THR A 369 -7.80 11.34 -33.67
CA THR A 369 -8.61 11.37 -34.88
C THR A 369 -8.95 12.80 -35.28
N HIS A 370 -8.79 13.76 -34.36
CA HIS A 370 -9.11 15.16 -34.61
C HIS A 370 -8.09 16.13 -33.96
N PRO A 371 -7.70 17.22 -34.60
CA PRO A 371 -6.95 18.28 -33.96
C PRO A 371 -7.78 18.86 -32.81
N LEU A 372 -7.11 19.31 -31.71
CA LEU A 372 -7.80 20.03 -30.63
C LEU A 372 -8.57 21.24 -31.17
N PRO A 373 -9.75 21.56 -30.60
CA PRO A 373 -10.55 22.68 -31.09
C PRO A 373 -9.74 23.95 -31.08
N ASP A 374 -9.72 24.58 -32.22
CA ASP A 374 -9.06 25.87 -32.44
C ASP A 374 -9.76 26.93 -31.55
N ASN A 375 -9.31 27.08 -30.30
CA ASN A 375 -9.76 28.13 -29.40
C ASN A 375 -9.18 29.48 -29.87
N GLN A 376 -9.53 29.88 -31.10
CA GLN A 376 -9.38 31.23 -31.58
C GLN A 376 -10.32 32.19 -30.81
N SER A 377 -10.12 32.36 -29.51
CA SER A 377 -10.66 33.50 -28.83
C SER A 377 -9.71 34.67 -29.06
N GLN A 378 -10.06 35.52 -30.04
CA GLN A 378 -9.51 36.83 -30.25
C GLN A 378 -9.62 37.66 -28.95
N SER A 379 -8.62 37.68 -28.11
CA SER A 379 -8.42 38.70 -27.11
C SER A 379 -7.17 39.50 -27.51
N THR A 380 -7.39 40.74 -27.82
CA THR A 380 -6.46 41.73 -28.39
C THR A 380 -5.39 42.25 -27.45
N MET A 381 -4.99 41.53 -26.38
CA MET A 381 -3.85 41.91 -25.55
C MET A 381 -3.17 40.63 -25.03
N HIS A 382 -1.97 40.38 -25.50
CA HIS A 382 -1.07 39.25 -25.19
C HIS A 382 -1.45 37.94 -25.88
N ARG A 383 -1.13 37.82 -27.15
CA ARG A 383 -1.19 36.56 -27.91
C ARG A 383 -0.08 35.61 -27.44
N ASN A 384 -0.40 34.83 -26.42
CA ASN A 384 0.32 33.57 -26.21
C ASN A 384 -0.18 32.58 -27.27
N ILE A 385 0.68 32.24 -28.24
CA ILE A 385 0.32 31.29 -29.30
C ILE A 385 0.45 29.92 -28.67
N ALA A 386 -0.68 29.24 -28.32
CA ALA A 386 -0.69 27.84 -28.02
C ALA A 386 -0.67 27.06 -29.35
N PHE A 387 0.36 26.32 -29.60
CA PHE A 387 0.40 25.36 -30.71
C PHE A 387 0.10 23.98 -30.15
N ASP A 388 -0.86 23.31 -30.77
CA ASP A 388 -1.08 21.90 -30.57
C ASP A 388 -0.07 21.16 -31.45
N MET A 389 0.93 20.54 -30.80
CA MET A 389 1.80 19.61 -31.49
C MET A 389 1.32 18.22 -31.13
N ASP A 390 0.85 17.47 -32.13
CA ASP A 390 0.61 16.04 -32.00
C ASP A 390 1.89 15.33 -31.54
N VAL A 391 1.88 14.83 -30.31
CA VAL A 391 3.04 14.29 -29.64
C VAL A 391 2.90 12.77 -29.58
N TYR A 392 3.35 12.07 -30.67
CA TYR A 392 3.40 10.61 -30.69
C TYR A 392 4.84 10.12 -30.71
N PRO A 393 5.17 9.05 -29.97
CA PRO A 393 6.49 8.49 -30.07
C PRO A 393 6.72 7.93 -31.48
N ASN A 394 7.82 8.31 -32.07
CA ASN A 394 8.28 7.74 -33.33
C ASN A 394 8.82 6.32 -33.09
N ASP A 395 9.36 6.08 -31.93
CA ASP A 395 9.88 4.80 -31.47
C ASP A 395 9.55 4.58 -30.01
N TYR A 396 8.97 3.44 -29.68
CA TYR A 396 8.64 3.04 -28.34
C TYR A 396 8.89 1.55 -28.12
N GLN A 397 9.66 1.22 -27.09
CA GLN A 397 9.92 -0.14 -26.68
C GLN A 397 9.77 -0.26 -25.18
N PHE A 398 9.02 -1.25 -24.76
CA PHE A 398 8.91 -1.66 -23.36
C PHE A 398 9.15 -3.16 -23.27
N ARG A 399 9.84 -3.59 -22.23
CA ARG A 399 10.00 -5.00 -21.86
C ARG A 399 10.13 -5.15 -20.36
N ASP A 400 9.59 -6.24 -19.84
CA ASP A 400 9.81 -6.67 -18.47
C ASP A 400 10.01 -8.18 -18.35
N LEU A 401 10.71 -8.56 -17.30
CA LEU A 401 10.97 -9.92 -16.91
C LEU A 401 10.75 -10.07 -15.42
N ASN A 402 10.02 -11.12 -15.04
CA ASN A 402 9.76 -11.47 -13.66
C ASN A 402 10.14 -12.93 -13.42
N LEU A 403 10.80 -13.18 -12.31
CA LEU A 403 11.21 -14.52 -11.88
C LEU A 403 10.90 -14.67 -10.40
N LYS A 404 10.20 -15.74 -10.00
CA LYS A 404 9.95 -16.02 -8.61
C LYS A 404 10.13 -17.51 -8.32
N TYR A 405 10.99 -17.84 -7.38
CA TYR A 405 11.11 -19.16 -6.80
C TYR A 405 10.46 -19.16 -5.42
N SER A 406 9.60 -20.13 -5.14
CA SER A 406 8.87 -20.26 -3.88
C SER A 406 8.99 -21.66 -3.32
N TYR A 407 9.18 -21.80 -2.02
CA TYR A 407 9.28 -23.07 -1.30
C TYR A 407 8.40 -23.05 -0.05
N HIS A 408 7.62 -24.12 0.15
CA HIS A 408 6.73 -24.31 1.29
C HIS A 408 7.20 -25.48 2.14
N PHE A 409 7.57 -25.22 3.38
CA PHE A 409 7.99 -26.24 4.34
C PHE A 409 6.78 -26.95 4.97
N ASP A 410 6.96 -28.17 5.47
CA ASP A 410 5.86 -28.92 6.13
C ASP A 410 5.42 -28.30 7.45
N ASN A 411 6.31 -27.61 8.14
CA ASN A 411 6.05 -26.93 9.41
C ASN A 411 5.30 -25.59 9.25
N GLY A 412 4.94 -25.21 8.03
CA GLY A 412 4.27 -23.95 7.71
C GLY A 412 5.22 -22.80 7.40
N ASP A 413 6.54 -22.98 7.49
CA ASP A 413 7.50 -21.97 7.04
C ASP A 413 7.39 -21.74 5.53
N GLN A 414 7.75 -20.54 5.08
CA GLN A 414 7.76 -20.19 3.66
C GLN A 414 9.02 -19.42 3.30
N PHE A 415 9.50 -19.68 2.10
CA PHE A 415 10.63 -18.98 1.52
C PHE A 415 10.32 -18.60 0.08
N TYR A 416 10.68 -17.40 -0.33
CA TYR A 416 10.73 -17.07 -1.73
C TYR A 416 11.85 -16.09 -2.06
N ILE A 417 12.28 -16.14 -3.32
CA ILE A 417 13.07 -15.11 -3.99
C ILE A 417 12.23 -14.60 -5.15
N SER A 418 12.00 -13.29 -5.20
CA SER A 418 11.26 -12.62 -6.28
C SER A 418 12.15 -11.57 -6.93
N MET A 419 12.19 -11.56 -8.26
CA MET A 419 13.01 -10.65 -9.06
C MET A 419 12.15 -10.02 -10.15
N TYR A 420 12.39 -8.75 -10.39
CA TYR A 420 11.82 -7.94 -11.46
C TYR A 420 12.92 -7.19 -12.19
N GLY A 421 12.91 -7.18 -13.49
CA GLY A 421 13.74 -6.32 -14.32
C GLY A 421 12.90 -5.79 -15.48
N GLY A 422 12.83 -4.48 -15.63
CA GLY A 422 12.04 -3.88 -16.69
C GLY A 422 12.52 -2.49 -17.08
N GLY A 423 12.02 -2.03 -18.20
CA GLY A 423 12.29 -0.67 -18.65
C GLY A 423 11.65 -0.37 -20.00
N ASP A 424 11.63 0.89 -20.29
CA ASP A 424 11.14 1.42 -21.54
C ASP A 424 12.09 2.49 -22.11
N ASN A 425 12.03 2.64 -23.40
CA ASN A 425 12.63 3.76 -24.10
C ASN A 425 11.66 4.31 -25.13
N PHE A 426 11.66 5.60 -25.29
CA PHE A 426 10.94 6.24 -26.37
C PHE A 426 11.71 7.39 -26.99
N SER A 427 11.38 7.70 -28.24
CA SER A 427 11.85 8.86 -28.96
C SER A 427 10.65 9.55 -29.60
N LEU A 428 10.51 10.81 -29.27
CA LEU A 428 9.51 11.68 -29.83
C LEU A 428 10.18 12.73 -30.69
N LYS A 429 9.78 12.84 -31.94
CA LYS A 429 10.21 13.88 -32.85
C LYS A 429 9.00 14.56 -33.44
N SER A 430 8.87 15.85 -33.19
CA SER A 430 7.80 16.66 -33.77
C SER A 430 8.36 17.95 -34.36
N SER A 431 7.68 18.49 -35.36
CA SER A 431 8.07 19.73 -36.01
C SER A 431 6.84 20.43 -36.56
N THR A 432 6.74 21.72 -36.31
CA THR A 432 5.66 22.54 -36.82
C THR A 432 6.20 23.79 -37.47
N ASN A 433 5.53 24.26 -38.57
CA ASN A 433 5.81 25.50 -39.21
C ASN A 433 4.72 26.51 -38.85
N THR A 434 5.12 27.69 -38.45
CA THR A 434 4.22 28.77 -38.09
C THR A 434 4.72 30.10 -38.66
N THR A 435 3.86 31.09 -38.74
CA THR A 435 4.23 32.47 -39.10
C THR A 435 3.89 33.41 -37.94
N ARG A 436 4.80 34.31 -37.64
CA ARG A 436 4.61 35.28 -36.57
C ARG A 436 4.75 36.71 -37.08
N ASP A 437 3.77 37.57 -36.75
CA ASP A 437 3.81 39.00 -37.04
C ASP A 437 4.67 39.71 -35.98
N MET A 438 5.78 40.29 -36.40
CA MET A 438 6.73 41.00 -35.51
C MET A 438 6.24 42.40 -35.05
N ASN A 439 5.08 42.87 -35.49
CA ASN A 439 4.67 44.28 -35.44
C ASN A 439 3.86 44.74 -34.22
N MET A 440 4.03 44.14 -33.02
CA MET A 440 3.20 44.55 -31.89
C MET A 440 3.84 45.42 -30.81
N ASN A 441 5.06 45.92 -30.94
CA ASN A 441 5.69 46.68 -29.85
C ASN A 441 6.11 48.12 -30.14
N MET A 442 5.81 48.68 -31.30
CA MET A 442 6.01 50.09 -31.50
C MET A 442 4.84 50.68 -32.30
N GLY A 443 4.13 51.63 -31.66
CA GLY A 443 3.00 52.36 -32.23
C GLY A 443 3.37 53.27 -33.43
N MET A 444 3.94 52.69 -34.48
CA MET A 444 4.16 53.35 -35.75
C MET A 444 3.60 52.47 -36.89
N ASN A 445 2.54 52.98 -37.48
CA ASN A 445 1.98 52.52 -38.74
C ASN A 445 3.03 52.54 -39.85
N GLN A 446 3.76 51.40 -40.02
CA GLN A 446 4.45 51.15 -41.29
C GLN A 446 3.90 49.85 -41.86
N GLY A 447 3.16 50.02 -42.99
CA GLY A 447 2.53 48.92 -43.69
C GLY A 447 3.56 47.99 -44.34
N GLY A 448 4.01 47.05 -43.61
CA GLY A 448 4.80 45.92 -44.09
C GLY A 448 4.36 44.68 -43.33
N ASN A 449 3.83 43.68 -44.01
CA ASN A 449 3.56 42.34 -43.48
C ASN A 449 4.92 41.67 -43.18
N ASN A 450 5.58 41.99 -42.06
CA ASN A 450 6.79 41.33 -41.60
C ASN A 450 6.42 40.10 -40.73
N SER A 451 5.70 39.18 -41.33
CA SER A 451 5.51 37.86 -40.71
C SER A 451 6.77 37.01 -40.88
N THR A 452 7.36 36.63 -39.78
CA THR A 452 8.56 35.73 -39.79
C THR A 452 8.11 34.26 -39.80
N PRO A 453 8.42 33.52 -40.88
CA PRO A 453 8.12 32.10 -40.91
C PRO A 453 9.09 31.31 -39.98
N LEU A 454 8.53 30.53 -39.04
CA LEU A 454 9.26 29.80 -38.06
C LEU A 454 9.03 28.31 -38.23
N THR A 455 10.10 27.53 -38.12
CA THR A 455 10.05 26.10 -37.89
C THR A 455 10.48 25.81 -36.46
N ILE A 456 9.62 25.17 -35.68
CA ILE A 456 9.89 24.74 -34.34
C ILE A 456 10.00 23.22 -34.36
N SER A 457 11.08 22.67 -33.83
CA SER A 457 11.29 21.22 -33.73
C SER A 457 11.60 20.80 -32.28
N LEU A 458 10.95 19.74 -31.85
CA LEU A 458 11.14 19.08 -30.56
C LEU A 458 11.66 17.67 -30.81
N LEU A 459 12.72 17.29 -30.10
CA LEU A 459 13.17 15.93 -29.98
C LEU A 459 13.28 15.60 -28.49
N ASP A 460 12.44 14.70 -27.99
CA ASP A 460 12.47 14.19 -26.63
C ASP A 460 12.76 12.70 -26.64
N LYS A 461 13.82 12.30 -25.94
CA LYS A 461 14.22 10.91 -25.76
C LYS A 461 14.22 10.57 -24.29
N GLU A 462 13.56 9.50 -23.92
CA GLU A 462 13.52 9.03 -22.53
C GLU A 462 13.87 7.54 -22.47
N GLU A 463 14.66 7.18 -21.48
CA GLU A 463 14.98 5.80 -21.12
C GLU A 463 14.77 5.61 -19.63
N ASN A 464 13.93 4.64 -19.27
CA ASN A 464 13.68 4.22 -17.90
C ASN A 464 14.15 2.77 -17.72
N ARG A 465 14.84 2.50 -16.61
CA ARG A 465 15.25 1.15 -16.22
C ARG A 465 14.94 0.95 -14.76
N GLN A 466 14.39 -0.19 -14.42
CA GLN A 466 14.09 -0.56 -13.04
C GLN A 466 14.43 -2.02 -12.80
N PHE A 467 15.03 -2.28 -11.63
CA PHE A 467 15.33 -3.61 -11.14
C PHE A 467 14.88 -3.71 -9.68
N GLY A 468 14.32 -4.85 -9.29
CA GLY A 468 13.95 -5.16 -7.92
C GLY A 468 14.19 -6.63 -7.61
N ILE A 469 14.65 -6.89 -6.39
CA ILE A 469 14.78 -8.25 -5.85
C ILE A 469 14.37 -8.26 -4.39
N SER A 470 13.69 -9.32 -3.98
CA SER A 470 13.40 -9.61 -2.58
C SER A 470 13.73 -11.05 -2.23
N VAL A 471 14.29 -11.24 -1.05
CA VAL A 471 14.43 -12.52 -0.38
C VAL A 471 13.55 -12.48 0.86
N PHE A 472 12.63 -13.40 0.93
CA PHE A 472 11.61 -13.46 1.98
C PHE A 472 11.69 -14.81 2.68
N TYR A 473 11.68 -14.78 4.00
CA TYR A 473 11.57 -15.97 4.83
C TYR A 473 10.59 -15.74 5.97
N HIS A 474 9.57 -16.57 6.04
CA HIS A 474 8.61 -16.63 7.14
C HIS A 474 8.87 -17.86 7.98
N LYS A 475 9.09 -17.63 9.28
CA LYS A 475 9.40 -18.67 10.28
C LYS A 475 8.29 -18.74 11.30
N LYS A 476 7.71 -19.92 11.44
CA LYS A 476 6.82 -20.28 12.53
C LYS A 476 7.63 -20.90 13.67
N TRP A 477 7.86 -20.14 14.73
CA TRP A 477 8.59 -20.64 15.93
C TRP A 477 7.71 -21.47 16.83
N SER A 478 6.47 -21.04 16.99
CA SER A 478 5.42 -21.69 17.72
C SER A 478 4.06 -21.29 17.12
N ASP A 479 2.98 -21.84 17.64
CA ASP A 479 1.66 -21.44 17.20
C ASP A 479 1.33 -19.97 17.54
N ASN A 480 2.04 -19.38 18.50
CA ASN A 480 1.81 -18.01 18.95
C ASN A 480 2.84 -17.01 18.41
N LEU A 481 4.00 -17.46 17.94
CA LEU A 481 5.07 -16.58 17.49
C LEU A 481 5.50 -16.91 16.07
N VAL A 482 5.37 -15.92 15.21
CA VAL A 482 5.88 -15.98 13.84
C VAL A 482 6.81 -14.81 13.58
N SER A 483 7.83 -15.04 12.77
CA SER A 483 8.79 -14.03 12.33
C SER A 483 8.89 -13.98 10.82
N LYS A 484 9.02 -12.78 10.28
CA LYS A 484 9.20 -12.51 8.86
C LYS A 484 10.53 -11.77 8.68
N PHE A 485 11.38 -12.29 7.81
CA PHE A 485 12.65 -11.70 7.41
C PHE A 485 12.59 -11.33 5.95
N VAL A 486 12.97 -10.10 5.64
CA VAL A 486 12.90 -9.56 4.29
C VAL A 486 14.18 -8.81 3.98
N ILE A 487 14.82 -9.16 2.87
CA ILE A 487 15.94 -8.41 2.30
C ILE A 487 15.51 -7.94 0.92
N THR A 488 15.67 -6.66 0.63
CA THR A 488 15.32 -6.11 -0.68
C THR A 488 16.42 -5.23 -1.24
N ASN A 489 16.53 -5.25 -2.57
CA ASN A 489 17.24 -4.25 -3.35
C ASN A 489 16.29 -3.72 -4.43
N SER A 490 16.22 -2.42 -4.56
CA SER A 490 15.42 -1.73 -5.59
C SER A 490 16.28 -0.67 -6.25
N ASN A 491 16.37 -0.68 -7.56
CA ASN A 491 17.15 0.25 -8.35
C ASN A 491 16.30 0.83 -9.47
N PHE A 492 16.37 2.13 -9.67
CA PHE A 492 15.68 2.86 -10.73
C PHE A 492 16.65 3.86 -11.36
N SER A 493 16.56 4.01 -12.66
CA SER A 493 17.30 5.00 -13.44
C SER A 493 16.42 5.55 -14.56
N LYS A 494 16.35 6.88 -14.63
CA LYS A 494 15.72 7.62 -15.72
C LYS A 494 16.78 8.49 -16.40
N SER A 495 16.83 8.46 -17.72
CA SER A 495 17.63 9.35 -18.56
C SER A 495 16.71 10.03 -19.57
N GLN A 496 16.71 11.35 -19.61
CA GLN A 496 15.93 12.14 -20.55
C GLN A 496 16.83 13.14 -21.26
N SER A 497 16.66 13.26 -22.58
CA SER A 497 17.30 14.26 -23.42
C SER A 497 16.23 14.99 -24.22
N GLU A 498 16.13 16.28 -24.01
CA GLU A 498 15.17 17.16 -24.68
C GLU A 498 15.92 18.23 -25.47
N ASP A 499 15.70 18.23 -26.78
CA ASP A 499 16.30 19.18 -27.72
C ASP A 499 15.17 20.00 -28.38
N ILE A 500 15.22 21.30 -28.23
CA ILE A 500 14.25 22.24 -28.81
C ILE A 500 15.00 23.21 -29.67
N ASN A 501 14.56 23.31 -30.93
CA ASN A 501 15.13 24.23 -31.88
C ASN A 501 14.04 25.08 -32.53
N SER A 502 14.25 26.38 -32.58
CA SER A 502 13.47 27.28 -33.40
C SER A 502 14.35 27.97 -34.42
N LYS A 503 13.91 27.98 -35.69
CA LYS A 503 14.64 28.56 -36.79
C LYS A 503 13.73 29.29 -37.74
N ASN A 504 14.25 30.28 -38.41
CA ASN A 504 13.57 30.90 -39.57
C ASN A 504 13.45 29.84 -40.69
N THR A 505 12.21 29.64 -41.16
CA THR A 505 11.95 28.62 -42.20
C THR A 505 12.63 28.95 -43.51
N SER A 506 12.72 30.25 -43.88
CA SER A 506 13.27 30.73 -45.16
C SER A 506 14.78 30.85 -45.11
N THR A 507 15.35 31.46 -44.08
CA THR A 507 16.77 31.73 -43.96
C THR A 507 17.56 30.61 -43.27
N GLN A 508 16.85 29.67 -42.60
CA GLN A 508 17.40 28.64 -41.75
C GLN A 508 18.21 29.17 -40.55
N SER A 509 18.17 30.46 -40.28
CA SER A 509 18.81 31.08 -39.12
C SER A 509 18.19 30.56 -37.83
N ILE A 510 19.02 30.09 -36.88
CA ILE A 510 18.58 29.57 -35.58
C ILE A 510 18.26 30.75 -34.65
N TYR A 511 17.04 30.81 -34.12
CA TYR A 511 16.64 31.77 -33.09
C TYR A 511 16.87 31.28 -31.68
N ASN A 512 16.59 29.98 -31.42
CA ASN A 512 16.83 29.34 -30.13
C ASN A 512 17.18 27.88 -30.31
N LYS A 513 18.09 27.40 -29.45
CA LYS A 513 18.45 26.00 -29.34
C LYS A 513 18.69 25.69 -27.87
N ASP A 514 17.70 25.06 -27.25
CA ASP A 514 17.79 24.60 -25.87
C ASP A 514 17.97 23.08 -25.86
N GLN A 515 18.91 22.63 -25.04
CA GLN A 515 19.15 21.21 -24.79
C GLN A 515 19.20 20.95 -23.31
N VAL A 516 18.35 20.05 -22.85
CA VAL A 516 18.30 19.61 -21.46
C VAL A 516 18.52 18.10 -21.40
N ASN A 517 19.56 17.69 -20.67
CA ASN A 517 19.86 16.28 -20.40
C ASN A 517 19.75 16.06 -18.90
N THR A 518 18.81 15.20 -18.49
CA THR A 518 18.56 14.87 -17.09
C THR A 518 18.77 13.38 -16.88
N LYS A 519 19.64 13.01 -15.93
CA LYS A 519 19.71 11.65 -15.41
C LYS A 519 19.37 11.66 -13.93
N ASN A 520 18.48 10.79 -13.53
CA ASN A 520 18.10 10.63 -12.13
C ASN A 520 18.04 9.14 -11.78
N SER A 521 18.64 8.78 -10.66
CA SER A 521 18.59 7.41 -10.15
C SER A 521 18.20 7.36 -8.70
N ALA A 522 17.59 6.24 -8.30
CA ALA A 522 17.22 5.94 -6.92
C ALA A 522 17.59 4.48 -6.62
N LEU A 523 18.23 4.26 -5.47
CA LEU A 523 18.60 2.96 -4.95
C LEU A 523 18.07 2.82 -3.53
N GLU A 524 17.49 1.66 -3.22
CA GLU A 524 17.09 1.29 -1.87
C GLU A 524 17.57 -0.14 -1.56
N ASN A 525 18.39 -0.30 -0.55
CA ASN A 525 18.70 -1.57 0.08
C ASN A 525 18.00 -1.63 1.43
N SER A 526 17.31 -2.72 1.74
CA SER A 526 16.69 -2.87 3.05
C SER A 526 16.83 -4.27 3.61
N PHE A 527 16.93 -4.32 4.93
CA PHE A 527 16.71 -5.51 5.73
C PHE A 527 15.64 -5.23 6.76
N ARG A 528 14.64 -6.12 6.88
CA ARG A 528 13.54 -5.97 7.83
C ARG A 528 13.27 -7.28 8.53
N MET A 529 13.00 -7.20 9.82
CA MET A 529 12.52 -8.29 10.67
C MET A 529 11.23 -7.84 11.33
N GLU A 530 10.18 -8.62 11.17
CA GLU A 530 8.85 -8.38 11.73
C GLU A 530 8.43 -9.60 12.53
N ASN A 531 7.96 -9.41 13.77
CA ASN A 531 7.50 -10.48 14.63
C ASN A 531 6.06 -10.23 15.04
N LEU A 532 5.24 -11.26 15.00
CA LEU A 532 3.86 -11.25 15.45
C LEU A 532 3.71 -12.27 16.58
N LEU A 533 3.33 -11.77 17.74
CA LEU A 533 3.00 -12.58 18.92
C LEU A 533 1.49 -12.49 19.14
N THR A 534 0.81 -13.62 19.08
CA THR A 534 -0.63 -13.74 19.28
C THR A 534 -0.91 -14.28 20.69
N PHE A 535 -1.74 -13.56 21.43
CA PHE A 535 -2.23 -13.93 22.76
C PHE A 535 -3.67 -14.44 22.71
N LEU A 536 -4.23 -14.71 23.88
CA LEU A 536 -5.63 -15.09 24.04
C LEU A 536 -6.59 -14.05 23.44
N ASN A 537 -7.74 -14.52 22.97
CA ASN A 537 -8.86 -13.71 22.47
C ASN A 537 -8.47 -12.78 21.29
N GLY A 538 -7.49 -13.19 20.48
CA GLY A 538 -7.11 -12.43 19.29
C GLY A 538 -6.27 -11.18 19.56
N HIS A 539 -5.78 -10.97 20.79
CA HIS A 539 -4.80 -9.92 21.08
C HIS A 539 -3.49 -10.21 20.36
N GLN A 540 -2.97 -9.23 19.63
CA GLN A 540 -1.77 -9.37 18.80
C GLN A 540 -0.79 -8.25 19.15
N PHE A 541 0.45 -8.64 19.36
CA PHE A 541 1.57 -7.73 19.56
C PHE A 541 2.58 -7.90 18.44
N GLU A 542 2.78 -6.84 17.66
CA GLU A 542 3.75 -6.81 16.56
C GLU A 542 4.97 -5.98 17.00
N PHE A 543 6.17 -6.48 16.75
CA PHE A 543 7.41 -5.75 16.99
C PHE A 543 8.45 -6.12 15.96
N GLY A 544 9.33 -5.20 15.65
CA GLY A 544 10.34 -5.45 14.66
C GLY A 544 11.29 -4.28 14.47
N GLY A 545 12.14 -4.43 13.48
CA GLY A 545 13.13 -3.43 13.15
C GLY A 545 13.84 -3.76 11.84
N GLY A 546 14.78 -2.91 11.49
CA GLY A 546 15.55 -3.11 10.27
C GLY A 546 16.44 -1.93 9.92
N TYR A 547 16.98 -2.02 8.74
CA TYR A 547 17.93 -1.06 8.18
C TYR A 547 17.50 -0.68 6.76
N TYR A 548 17.67 0.58 6.44
CA TYR A 548 17.55 1.12 5.08
C TYR A 548 18.79 1.87 4.68
N ASP A 549 19.24 1.64 3.46
CA ASP A 549 20.26 2.42 2.78
C ASP A 549 19.67 2.93 1.46
N ASN A 550 19.44 4.24 1.40
CA ASN A 550 18.88 4.92 0.25
C ASN A 550 19.92 5.83 -0.39
N GLU A 551 20.05 5.73 -1.71
CA GLU A 551 20.87 6.65 -2.50
C GLU A 551 20.04 7.25 -3.63
N ALA A 552 20.30 8.49 -3.97
CA ALA A 552 19.77 9.14 -5.16
C ALA A 552 20.85 9.97 -5.84
N GLN A 553 20.76 10.09 -7.14
CA GLN A 553 21.70 10.91 -7.93
C GLN A 553 20.95 11.70 -8.98
N ILE A 554 21.31 12.96 -9.13
CA ILE A 554 20.85 13.86 -10.19
C ILE A 554 22.08 14.30 -10.98
N ASP A 555 22.06 14.09 -12.30
CA ASP A 555 22.99 14.66 -13.26
C ASP A 555 22.17 15.49 -14.26
N LEU A 556 22.25 16.80 -14.14
CA LEU A 556 21.50 17.76 -14.94
C LEU A 556 22.49 18.59 -15.76
N LYS A 557 22.32 18.56 -17.09
CA LYS A 557 23.08 19.35 -18.03
C LYS A 557 22.12 20.14 -18.90
N THR A 558 22.17 21.45 -18.77
CA THR A 558 21.32 22.34 -19.50
C THR A 558 22.20 23.30 -20.31
N ASN A 559 22.04 23.26 -21.61
CA ASN A 559 22.64 24.23 -22.53
C ASN A 559 21.55 25.17 -23.01
N LEU A 560 21.56 26.38 -22.51
CA LEU A 560 20.64 27.45 -22.88
C LEU A 560 21.41 28.45 -23.72
N THR A 561 21.14 28.51 -25.03
CA THR A 561 21.90 29.31 -25.99
C THR A 561 23.38 28.88 -26.08
N ASP A 562 24.14 29.41 -27.00
CA ASP A 562 25.56 29.06 -27.18
C ASP A 562 26.48 29.53 -26.01
N THR A 563 25.94 30.27 -25.05
CA THR A 563 26.71 30.96 -24.01
C THR A 563 26.46 30.49 -22.60
N LEU A 564 25.33 29.86 -22.28
CA LEU A 564 24.97 29.42 -20.93
C LEU A 564 24.87 27.90 -20.84
N SER A 565 25.80 27.29 -20.14
CA SER A 565 25.79 25.87 -19.82
C SER A 565 25.82 25.66 -18.29
N ILE A 566 24.83 24.92 -17.79
CA ILE A 566 24.74 24.55 -16.38
C ILE A 566 24.92 23.06 -16.27
N ASN A 567 25.89 22.64 -15.48
CA ASN A 567 26.17 21.23 -15.19
C ASN A 567 26.09 21.00 -13.69
N THR A 568 25.15 20.18 -13.25
CA THR A 568 24.97 19.84 -11.84
C THR A 568 25.02 18.33 -11.67
N LEU A 569 25.93 17.85 -10.85
CA LEU A 569 25.97 16.45 -10.43
C LEU A 569 25.83 16.41 -8.90
N THR A 570 24.72 15.92 -8.41
CA THR A 570 24.45 15.82 -6.98
C THR A 570 24.15 14.38 -6.59
N LYS A 571 24.82 13.92 -5.54
CA LYS A 571 24.58 12.62 -4.91
C LYS A 571 23.99 12.82 -3.52
N PHE A 572 23.00 12.02 -3.20
CA PHE A 572 22.29 12.04 -1.94
C PHE A 572 22.36 10.65 -1.31
N SER A 573 22.55 10.56 0.00
CA SER A 573 22.54 9.31 0.76
C SER A 573 21.69 9.47 2.02
N SER A 574 21.04 8.40 2.44
CA SER A 574 20.28 8.34 3.69
C SER A 574 20.31 6.94 4.26
N LYS A 575 21.04 6.74 5.34
CA LYS A 575 21.18 5.49 6.06
C LYS A 575 20.47 5.58 7.40
N ARG A 576 19.66 4.58 7.71
CA ARG A 576 18.90 4.58 8.97
C ARG A 576 18.61 3.18 9.50
N VAL A 577 18.57 3.08 10.81
CA VAL A 577 18.03 1.95 11.55
C VAL A 577 16.66 2.34 12.07
N PHE A 578 15.73 1.41 12.09
CA PHE A 578 14.42 1.63 12.71
C PHE A 578 14.04 0.47 13.61
N VAL A 579 13.22 0.77 14.60
CA VAL A 579 12.51 -0.17 15.44
C VAL A 579 11.04 0.24 15.56
N TYR A 580 10.16 -0.72 15.75
CA TYR A 580 8.75 -0.44 16.02
C TYR A 580 8.15 -1.45 16.97
N VAL A 581 7.12 -1.01 17.67
CA VAL A 581 6.19 -1.84 18.41
C VAL A 581 4.77 -1.41 18.07
N HIS A 582 3.85 -2.37 18.03
CA HIS A 582 2.46 -2.14 17.72
C HIS A 582 1.59 -3.15 18.46
N ASP A 583 0.61 -2.67 19.20
CA ASP A 583 -0.33 -3.48 19.95
C ASP A 583 -1.73 -3.40 19.30
N ASN A 584 -2.33 -4.54 19.05
CA ASN A 584 -3.68 -4.69 18.52
C ASN A 584 -4.54 -5.38 19.57
N LEU A 585 -5.25 -4.59 20.35
CA LEU A 585 -6.00 -5.00 21.51
C LEU A 585 -7.51 -5.03 21.20
N PRO A 586 -8.11 -6.21 21.03
CA PRO A 586 -9.57 -6.34 21.05
C PRO A 586 -10.10 -6.13 22.48
N ILE A 587 -11.09 -5.25 22.62
CA ILE A 587 -11.77 -4.91 23.88
C ILE A 587 -13.22 -5.32 23.74
N GLY A 588 -13.57 -6.48 24.29
CA GLY A 588 -14.86 -7.13 24.03
C GLY A 588 -15.07 -7.41 22.53
N ASP A 589 -16.32 -7.54 22.11
CA ASP A 589 -16.66 -7.91 20.73
C ASP A 589 -16.83 -6.70 19.79
N ARG A 590 -16.71 -5.48 20.31
CA ARG A 590 -17.09 -4.28 19.56
C ARG A 590 -15.95 -3.31 19.29
N LEU A 591 -14.94 -3.26 20.13
CA LEU A 591 -13.86 -2.29 20.02
C LEU A 591 -12.53 -2.98 19.76
N ILE A 592 -11.82 -2.54 18.74
CA ILE A 592 -10.42 -2.89 18.49
C ILE A 592 -9.62 -1.60 18.60
N LEU A 593 -8.73 -1.54 19.57
CA LEU A 593 -7.79 -0.43 19.75
C LEU A 593 -6.42 -0.87 19.26
N LYS A 594 -5.77 -0.02 18.48
CA LYS A 594 -4.40 -0.24 18.01
C LYS A 594 -3.55 0.95 18.37
N ALA A 595 -2.43 0.70 19.03
CA ALA A 595 -1.45 1.71 19.37
C ALA A 595 -0.06 1.24 18.97
N GLY A 596 0.74 2.14 18.43
CA GLY A 596 2.09 1.79 18.03
C GLY A 596 3.02 2.99 17.97
N ILE A 597 4.29 2.70 18.00
CA ILE A 597 5.36 3.69 17.84
C ILE A 597 6.44 3.10 16.93
N ARG A 598 6.90 3.92 16.03
CA ARG A 598 8.08 3.65 15.21
C ARG A 598 9.12 4.73 15.47
N THR A 599 10.35 4.30 15.61
CA THR A 599 11.49 5.20 15.79
C THR A 599 12.51 4.91 14.70
N ASN A 600 12.93 5.96 13.98
CA ASN A 600 14.00 5.89 13.00
C ASN A 600 15.20 6.69 13.51
N LEU A 601 16.37 6.08 13.56
CA LEU A 601 17.65 6.72 13.82
C LEU A 601 18.37 6.92 12.48
N SER A 602 18.52 8.17 12.06
CA SER A 602 19.32 8.51 10.86
C SER A 602 20.80 8.45 11.25
N LEU A 603 21.55 7.57 10.59
CA LEU A 603 22.98 7.40 10.85
C LEU A 603 23.82 8.51 10.23
N ASP A 604 23.30 9.15 9.18
CA ASP A 604 23.99 10.24 8.48
C ASP A 604 23.85 11.59 9.21
N ARG A 605 22.92 11.70 10.18
CA ARG A 605 22.54 12.97 10.81
C ARG A 605 22.49 12.93 12.34
N ASP A 606 22.73 11.76 12.94
CA ASP A 606 22.54 11.51 14.38
C ASP A 606 21.22 12.03 14.94
N LYS A 607 20.14 11.92 14.13
CA LYS A 607 18.81 12.41 14.45
C LYS A 607 17.81 11.29 14.59
N VAL A 608 17.02 11.36 15.67
CA VAL A 608 15.93 10.42 15.95
C VAL A 608 14.60 11.02 15.49
N TYR A 609 13.83 10.23 14.76
CA TYR A 609 12.47 10.55 14.29
C TYR A 609 11.48 9.59 14.93
N VAL A 610 10.55 10.13 15.72
CA VAL A 610 9.56 9.36 16.46
C VAL A 610 8.20 9.50 15.80
N GLU A 611 7.55 8.37 15.52
CA GLU A 611 6.30 8.25 14.76
C GLU A 611 5.24 7.51 15.59
N PRO A 612 4.55 8.17 16.53
CA PRO A 612 3.44 7.58 17.26
C PRO A 612 2.20 7.44 16.36
N ARG A 613 1.43 6.38 16.58
CA ARG A 613 0.22 6.06 15.80
C ARG A 613 -0.82 5.41 16.70
N ILE A 614 -2.06 5.77 16.49
CA ILE A 614 -3.20 5.18 17.18
C ILE A 614 -4.36 5.04 16.20
N SER A 615 -5.09 3.95 16.30
CA SER A 615 -6.34 3.78 15.57
C SER A 615 -7.34 2.98 16.40
N ALA A 616 -8.62 3.23 16.15
CA ALA A 616 -9.72 2.55 16.79
C ALA A 616 -10.74 2.12 15.73
N SER A 617 -11.30 0.93 15.92
CA SER A 617 -12.41 0.40 15.13
C SER A 617 -13.53 0.01 16.09
N TYR A 618 -14.68 0.64 15.94
CA TYR A 618 -15.84 0.38 16.79
C TYR A 618 -17.01 -0.15 15.97
N LYS A 619 -17.51 -1.33 16.34
CA LYS A 619 -18.69 -1.96 15.75
C LYS A 619 -19.93 -1.45 16.49
N LEU A 620 -20.60 -0.46 15.89
CA LEU A 620 -21.81 0.13 16.49
C LEU A 620 -22.99 -0.85 16.39
N SER A 621 -23.12 -1.55 15.27
CA SER A 621 -24.06 -2.65 15.04
C SER A 621 -23.42 -3.68 14.08
N GLU A 622 -24.13 -4.77 13.78
CA GLU A 622 -23.68 -5.76 12.78
C GLU A 622 -23.50 -5.15 11.39
N GLN A 623 -24.19 -4.06 11.09
CA GLN A 623 -24.14 -3.39 9.81
C GLN A 623 -23.28 -2.13 9.81
N LEU A 624 -23.03 -1.51 10.96
CA LEU A 624 -22.40 -0.19 11.05
C LEU A 624 -21.11 -0.24 11.87
N LYS A 625 -20.01 0.16 11.24
CA LYS A 625 -18.68 0.22 11.83
C LYS A 625 -18.07 1.62 11.65
N ILE A 626 -17.46 2.13 12.69
CA ILE A 626 -16.75 3.41 12.70
C ILE A 626 -15.27 3.13 12.92
N ASN A 627 -14.42 3.72 12.08
CA ASN A 627 -12.97 3.65 12.21
C ASN A 627 -12.41 5.08 12.36
N ALA A 628 -11.39 5.22 13.18
CA ALA A 628 -10.62 6.46 13.29
C ALA A 628 -9.14 6.15 13.42
N SER A 629 -8.29 7.00 12.86
CA SER A 629 -6.85 6.87 13.01
C SER A 629 -6.14 8.22 13.03
N TRP A 630 -5.06 8.26 13.79
CA TRP A 630 -4.12 9.35 13.84
C TRP A 630 -2.69 8.81 13.86
N GLY A 631 -1.76 9.50 13.20
CA GLY A 631 -0.35 9.13 13.25
C GLY A 631 0.58 10.16 12.64
N ARG A 632 1.85 10.08 13.04
CA ARG A 632 2.97 10.83 12.44
C ARG A 632 3.79 9.92 11.55
N TYR A 633 4.29 10.48 10.46
CA TYR A 633 5.01 9.76 9.40
C TYR A 633 6.17 10.60 8.90
N ASN A 634 7.33 9.97 8.65
CA ASN A 634 8.47 10.61 8.02
C ASN A 634 8.83 9.87 6.73
N GLN A 635 9.33 10.64 5.76
CA GLN A 635 9.81 10.09 4.49
C GLN A 635 11.21 10.59 4.19
N PHE A 636 12.12 9.66 3.91
CA PHE A 636 13.55 9.89 3.75
C PHE A 636 14.01 9.86 2.29
N ILE A 637 13.27 9.22 1.40
CA ILE A 637 13.46 9.25 -0.04
C ILE A 637 12.16 9.67 -0.71
N TYR A 638 12.20 10.72 -1.54
CA TYR A 638 11.02 11.32 -2.16
C TYR A 638 11.39 12.05 -3.43
N LYS A 639 10.41 12.53 -4.19
CA LYS A 639 10.68 13.36 -5.36
C LYS A 639 10.58 14.84 -5.01
N VAL A 640 11.46 15.63 -5.58
CA VAL A 640 11.38 17.10 -5.59
C VAL A 640 10.97 17.57 -6.98
N ALA A 641 10.16 18.60 -7.04
CA ALA A 641 9.88 19.30 -8.27
C ALA A 641 11.12 20.13 -8.68
N ASN A 642 11.64 19.88 -9.87
CA ASN A 642 12.67 20.69 -10.50
C ASN A 642 11.97 21.59 -11.53
N VAL A 643 11.92 22.88 -11.24
CA VAL A 643 11.24 23.89 -12.07
C VAL A 643 12.29 24.56 -12.93
N ASP A 644 12.20 24.38 -14.24
CA ASP A 644 13.17 24.93 -15.20
C ASP A 644 12.93 26.42 -15.48
N ARG A 645 13.76 27.02 -16.31
CA ARG A 645 13.65 28.41 -16.75
C ARG A 645 12.28 28.75 -17.38
N ASN A 646 11.67 27.76 -18.04
CA ASN A 646 10.42 27.91 -18.75
C ASN A 646 9.20 27.58 -17.85
N GLN A 647 9.44 27.41 -16.53
CA GLN A 647 8.42 27.00 -15.54
C GLN A 647 7.86 25.59 -15.80
N ASN A 648 8.60 24.71 -16.47
CA ASN A 648 8.25 23.30 -16.59
C ASN A 648 8.68 22.55 -15.35
N TYR A 649 7.90 21.54 -14.96
CA TYR A 649 8.12 20.71 -13.79
C TYR A 649 8.65 19.35 -14.20
N THR A 650 9.74 18.95 -13.58
CA THR A 650 10.30 17.59 -13.67
C THR A 650 10.51 17.06 -12.26
N TYR A 651 9.94 15.89 -11.93
CA TYR A 651 10.06 15.32 -10.60
C TYR A 651 11.25 14.36 -10.53
N LEU A 652 12.17 14.63 -9.60
CA LEU A 652 13.44 13.92 -9.46
C LEU A 652 13.58 13.32 -8.06
N TRP A 653 14.01 12.06 -7.97
CA TRP A 653 14.27 11.38 -6.71
C TRP A 653 15.46 12.00 -5.99
N VAL A 654 15.27 12.26 -4.69
CA VAL A 654 16.30 12.73 -3.75
C VAL A 654 16.17 11.97 -2.43
N THR A 655 17.22 11.97 -1.61
CA THR A 655 17.12 11.57 -0.21
C THR A 655 17.21 12.78 0.71
N GLY A 656 16.60 12.64 1.87
CA GLY A 656 16.66 13.69 2.86
C GLY A 656 18.10 14.06 3.24
N ASN A 657 18.48 15.32 3.04
CA ASN A 657 19.78 15.93 3.43
C ASN A 657 19.57 17.37 3.93
N GLU A 658 20.62 18.17 4.06
CA GLU A 658 20.52 19.56 4.49
C GLU A 658 19.71 20.42 3.52
N ASN A 659 19.91 20.21 2.21
CA ASN A 659 19.19 20.93 1.15
C ASN A 659 17.81 20.33 0.81
N SER A 660 17.53 19.13 1.30
CA SER A 660 16.29 18.41 1.07
C SER A 660 15.88 17.72 2.36
N PRO A 661 15.25 18.43 3.30
CA PRO A 661 14.95 17.91 4.64
C PRO A 661 13.98 16.74 4.59
N VAL A 662 14.01 15.87 5.62
CA VAL A 662 13.09 14.73 5.75
C VAL A 662 11.66 15.23 5.82
N LEU A 663 10.78 14.73 4.94
CA LEU A 663 9.37 15.07 4.96
C LEU A 663 8.71 14.57 6.24
N ASN A 664 7.81 15.36 6.78
CA ASN A 664 7.02 15.01 7.96
C ASN A 664 5.54 15.28 7.71
N ALA A 665 4.69 14.27 7.89
CA ALA A 665 3.25 14.43 7.80
C ALA A 665 2.53 13.91 9.05
N THR A 666 1.36 14.49 9.30
CA THR A 666 0.42 13.98 10.30
C THR A 666 -0.87 13.60 9.59
N HIS A 667 -1.37 12.40 9.83
CA HIS A 667 -2.64 11.94 9.27
C HIS A 667 -3.72 11.92 10.34
N TRP A 668 -4.88 12.45 10.00
CA TRP A 668 -6.13 12.35 10.73
C TRP A 668 -7.14 11.73 9.78
N VAL A 669 -7.71 10.58 10.14
CA VAL A 669 -8.65 9.85 9.29
C VAL A 669 -9.84 9.41 10.12
N GLY A 670 -11.04 9.70 9.65
CA GLY A 670 -12.30 9.22 10.17
C GLY A 670 -13.08 8.47 9.09
N GLU A 671 -13.74 7.38 9.44
CA GLU A 671 -14.43 6.52 8.48
C GLU A 671 -15.68 5.90 9.08
N ILE A 672 -16.76 5.88 8.29
CA ILE A 672 -18.02 5.22 8.62
C ILE A 672 -18.33 4.21 7.52
N ASN A 673 -18.61 2.96 7.92
CA ASN A 673 -18.88 1.85 7.01
C ASN A 673 -20.25 1.25 7.33
N TYR A 674 -21.08 1.08 6.31
CA TYR A 674 -22.34 0.38 6.37
C TYR A 674 -22.35 -0.80 5.41
N PHE A 675 -22.69 -1.99 5.95
CA PHE A 675 -22.74 -3.25 5.21
C PHE A 675 -24.09 -3.93 5.45
N LYS A 676 -24.87 -4.11 4.41
CA LYS A 676 -26.13 -4.86 4.50
C LYS A 676 -26.53 -5.39 3.14
N ASN A 677 -26.93 -6.66 3.07
CA ASN A 677 -27.46 -7.27 1.84
C ASN A 677 -26.59 -6.98 0.61
N GLU A 678 -25.27 -7.19 0.72
CA GLU A 678 -24.28 -6.97 -0.36
C GLU A 678 -24.15 -5.50 -0.82
N LEU A 679 -24.78 -4.57 -0.09
CA LEU A 679 -24.55 -3.13 -0.21
C LEU A 679 -23.43 -2.71 0.76
N THR A 680 -22.42 -2.07 0.25
CA THR A 680 -21.34 -1.41 1.00
C THR A 680 -21.44 0.10 0.78
N LEU A 681 -21.61 0.86 1.84
CA LEU A 681 -21.47 2.31 1.83
C LEU A 681 -20.29 2.69 2.73
N ASN A 682 -19.42 3.54 2.24
CA ASN A 682 -18.26 4.02 2.98
C ASN A 682 -18.14 5.53 2.82
N VAL A 683 -17.95 6.22 3.94
CA VAL A 683 -17.67 7.64 4.00
C VAL A 683 -16.37 7.83 4.75
N GLN A 684 -15.40 8.48 4.14
CA GLN A 684 -14.10 8.78 4.74
C GLN A 684 -13.84 10.28 4.73
N ALA A 685 -13.31 10.81 5.82
CA ALA A 685 -12.80 12.17 5.92
C ALA A 685 -11.34 12.12 6.34
N TYR A 686 -10.52 13.01 5.76
CA TYR A 686 -9.10 13.05 6.07
C TYR A 686 -8.56 14.48 6.11
N TYR A 687 -7.48 14.64 6.92
CA TYR A 687 -6.68 15.84 6.97
C TYR A 687 -5.19 15.45 7.10
N LYS A 688 -4.34 15.93 6.18
CA LYS A 688 -2.93 15.56 6.04
C LYS A 688 -2.06 16.81 5.85
N PRO A 689 -1.64 17.50 6.90
CA PRO A 689 -0.58 18.50 6.81
C PRO A 689 0.78 17.80 6.61
N THR A 690 1.57 18.32 5.67
CA THR A 690 2.93 17.86 5.35
C THR A 690 3.89 19.04 5.43
N ARG A 691 5.03 18.85 6.09
CA ARG A 691 6.07 19.85 6.28
C ARG A 691 7.36 19.41 5.61
N ASN A 692 8.27 20.40 5.44
CA ASN A 692 9.60 20.19 4.88
C ASN A 692 9.57 19.78 3.40
N LEU A 693 8.58 20.21 2.62
CA LEU A 693 8.63 20.06 1.18
C LEU A 693 9.78 20.89 0.61
N THR A 694 10.31 20.44 -0.51
CA THR A 694 11.37 21.15 -1.25
C THR A 694 11.02 21.19 -2.72
N GLU A 695 11.26 22.34 -3.35
CA GLU A 695 11.33 22.52 -4.79
C GLU A 695 12.72 23.01 -5.18
N SER A 696 13.14 22.72 -6.40
CA SER A 696 14.38 23.23 -6.99
C SER A 696 13.98 24.15 -8.16
N VAL A 697 14.19 25.44 -7.99
CA VAL A 697 13.70 26.46 -8.95
C VAL A 697 14.87 27.09 -9.67
N PHE A 698 14.81 27.13 -11.01
CA PHE A 698 15.77 27.87 -11.82
C PHE A 698 15.52 29.35 -11.73
N GLU A 699 16.52 30.09 -11.30
CA GLU A 699 16.46 31.55 -11.25
C GLU A 699 17.88 32.18 -11.25
N GLN A 700 17.95 33.47 -11.45
CA GLN A 700 19.17 34.24 -11.26
C GLN A 700 19.18 34.79 -9.82
N ARG A 701 20.23 34.46 -9.08
CA ARG A 701 20.49 35.00 -7.73
C ARG A 701 21.85 35.69 -7.69
N VAL A 702 22.00 36.67 -6.81
CA VAL A 702 23.30 37.23 -6.50
C VAL A 702 23.97 36.36 -5.44
N VAL A 703 24.95 35.56 -5.86
CA VAL A 703 25.74 34.68 -5.00
C VAL A 703 27.12 35.31 -4.80
N LYS A 704 27.45 35.68 -3.58
CA LYS A 704 28.72 36.38 -3.23
C LYS A 704 28.98 37.65 -4.08
N GLY A 705 27.92 38.40 -4.39
CA GLY A 705 28.01 39.62 -5.18
C GLY A 705 28.01 39.42 -6.70
N ILE A 706 27.92 38.20 -7.18
CA ILE A 706 27.93 37.86 -8.61
C ILE A 706 26.54 37.32 -9.02
N PRO A 707 25.89 37.90 -10.06
CA PRO A 707 24.68 37.32 -10.64
C PRO A 707 24.99 35.91 -11.14
N THR A 708 24.30 34.92 -10.62
CA THR A 708 24.50 33.51 -10.92
C THR A 708 23.18 32.88 -11.33
N ASP A 709 23.11 32.32 -12.52
CA ASP A 709 22.00 31.52 -12.97
C ASP A 709 22.14 30.08 -12.46
N GLY A 710 21.07 29.50 -11.92
CA GLY A 710 21.12 28.14 -11.40
C GLY A 710 19.84 27.67 -10.75
N TYR A 711 19.88 26.45 -10.23
CA TYR A 711 18.79 25.85 -9.48
C TYR A 711 18.98 26.08 -7.99
N PHE A 712 18.00 26.68 -7.37
CA PHE A 712 18.04 27.02 -5.94
C PHE A 712 16.88 26.33 -5.19
N PRO A 713 17.14 25.84 -3.94
CA PRO A 713 16.10 25.20 -3.16
C PRO A 713 15.10 26.21 -2.60
N TYR A 714 13.83 25.86 -2.68
CA TYR A 714 12.70 26.49 -2.01
C TYR A 714 12.12 25.49 -1.01
N PHE A 715 11.80 25.95 0.19
CA PHE A 715 11.26 25.11 1.25
C PHE A 715 9.81 25.46 1.52
N GLY A 716 9.01 24.47 1.87
CA GLY A 716 7.58 24.69 1.99
C GLY A 716 6.82 23.67 2.81
N ASP A 717 5.53 23.92 2.87
CA ASP A 717 4.53 23.09 3.53
C ASP A 717 3.35 22.84 2.59
N ALA A 718 2.72 21.67 2.75
CA ALA A 718 1.46 21.37 2.10
C ALA A 718 0.40 20.94 3.10
N LYS A 719 -0.86 20.97 2.69
CA LYS A 719 -1.99 20.38 3.39
C LYS A 719 -3.01 19.85 2.39
N ALA A 720 -3.44 18.62 2.63
CA ALA A 720 -4.49 17.99 1.86
C ALA A 720 -5.63 17.57 2.78
N TYR A 721 -6.87 17.80 2.38
CA TYR A 721 -8.05 17.39 3.12
C TYR A 721 -9.22 17.14 2.18
N GLY A 722 -10.13 16.27 2.61
CA GLY A 722 -11.26 15.94 1.77
C GLY A 722 -12.20 14.91 2.38
N ILE A 723 -13.23 14.59 1.62
CA ILE A 723 -14.22 13.58 1.93
C ILE A 723 -14.36 12.66 0.72
N ASP A 724 -14.26 11.35 0.95
CA ASP A 724 -14.55 10.31 -0.02
C ASP A 724 -15.89 9.67 0.31
N LEU A 725 -16.74 9.53 -0.68
CA LEU A 725 -17.97 8.72 -0.63
C LEU A 725 -17.78 7.51 -1.55
N PHE A 726 -18.11 6.32 -1.08
CA PHE A 726 -18.06 5.10 -1.88
C PHE A 726 -19.31 4.28 -1.66
N ALA A 727 -19.93 3.85 -2.74
CA ALA A 727 -21.06 2.96 -2.73
C ALA A 727 -20.80 1.79 -3.67
N LYS A 728 -21.04 0.56 -3.21
CA LYS A 728 -20.91 -0.66 -3.98
C LYS A 728 -22.09 -1.56 -3.72
N LYS A 729 -22.64 -2.16 -4.78
CA LYS A 729 -23.67 -3.18 -4.70
C LYS A 729 -23.25 -4.38 -5.55
N ASP A 730 -23.18 -5.52 -4.91
CA ASP A 730 -23.03 -6.81 -5.58
C ASP A 730 -24.43 -7.46 -5.70
N PHE A 731 -24.76 -8.09 -6.84
CA PHE A 731 -26.02 -8.78 -7.08
C PHE A 731 -25.84 -9.93 -8.06
N GLY A 732 -25.99 -11.16 -7.56
CA GLY A 732 -25.70 -12.37 -8.34
C GLY A 732 -24.25 -12.38 -8.83
N LYS A 733 -24.03 -12.40 -10.13
CA LYS A 733 -22.71 -12.36 -10.76
C LYS A 733 -22.31 -10.96 -11.25
N HIS A 734 -22.97 -9.94 -10.75
CA HIS A 734 -22.79 -8.56 -11.17
C HIS A 734 -22.30 -7.70 -10.03
N SER A 735 -21.51 -6.70 -10.34
CA SER A 735 -20.99 -5.73 -9.37
C SER A 735 -21.04 -4.33 -9.97
N VAL A 736 -21.57 -3.39 -9.24
CA VAL A 736 -21.49 -1.96 -9.60
C VAL A 736 -20.97 -1.17 -8.41
N TRP A 737 -20.15 -0.17 -8.69
CA TRP A 737 -19.68 0.74 -7.67
C TRP A 737 -19.51 2.15 -8.20
N ALA A 738 -19.62 3.11 -7.30
CA ALA A 738 -19.33 4.50 -7.59
C ALA A 738 -18.58 5.13 -6.42
N SER A 739 -17.75 6.10 -6.71
CA SER A 739 -17.06 6.91 -5.72
C SER A 739 -17.12 8.39 -6.11
N TYR A 740 -17.18 9.24 -5.07
CA TYR A 740 -17.08 10.67 -5.22
C TYR A 740 -16.09 11.20 -4.20
N THR A 741 -15.14 11.99 -4.67
CA THR A 741 -14.12 12.64 -3.84
C THR A 741 -14.30 14.16 -3.94
N LEU A 742 -14.48 14.81 -2.80
CA LEU A 742 -14.36 16.25 -2.64
C LEU A 742 -13.08 16.52 -1.88
N SER A 743 -12.08 17.11 -2.55
CA SER A 743 -10.75 17.27 -1.96
C SER A 743 -10.10 18.59 -2.30
N LYS A 744 -9.23 19.05 -1.41
CA LYS A 744 -8.41 20.23 -1.63
C LYS A 744 -6.97 19.95 -1.23
N ALA A 745 -6.03 20.19 -2.16
CA ALA A 745 -4.60 20.12 -1.94
C ALA A 745 -4.01 21.52 -2.10
N LEU A 746 -3.26 21.95 -1.11
CA LEU A 746 -2.67 23.28 -1.00
C LEU A 746 -1.19 23.16 -0.65
N GLU A 747 -0.38 24.06 -1.20
CA GLU A 747 1.04 24.15 -0.92
C GLU A 747 1.53 25.58 -0.87
N ARG A 748 2.71 25.78 -0.33
CA ARG A 748 3.40 27.08 -0.29
C ARG A 748 4.89 26.86 -0.20
N PHE A 749 5.65 27.67 -0.90
CA PHE A 749 7.11 27.59 -0.92
C PHE A 749 7.73 28.98 -0.81
N ALA A 750 8.92 29.06 -0.25
CA ALA A 750 9.74 30.27 -0.21
C ALA A 750 11.22 29.90 -0.23
N PRO A 751 12.10 30.79 -0.69
CA PRO A 751 13.54 30.66 -0.47
C PRO A 751 13.87 30.53 1.01
N GLU A 752 15.06 29.99 1.31
CA GLU A 752 15.55 29.91 2.67
C GLU A 752 15.56 31.28 3.36
N ASN A 753 15.18 31.32 4.64
CA ASN A 753 15.08 32.53 5.45
C ASN A 753 14.06 33.59 4.98
N VAL A 754 13.15 33.23 4.07
CA VAL A 754 12.03 34.06 3.65
C VAL A 754 10.75 33.54 4.28
N THR A 755 9.87 34.44 4.73
CA THR A 755 8.57 34.08 5.29
C THR A 755 7.72 33.38 4.24
N LEU A 756 7.16 32.21 4.62
CA LEU A 756 6.28 31.45 3.75
C LEU A 756 5.05 32.28 3.36
N PRO A 757 4.66 32.30 2.06
CA PRO A 757 3.47 33.01 1.60
C PRO A 757 2.17 32.33 2.07
N ALA A 758 1.02 32.88 1.71
CA ALA A 758 -0.25 32.21 1.86
C ALA A 758 -0.28 30.91 1.03
N TYR A 759 -1.10 29.94 1.43
CA TYR A 759 -1.27 28.70 0.68
C TYR A 759 -1.93 28.97 -0.67
N SER A 760 -1.37 28.38 -1.73
CA SER A 760 -1.94 28.29 -3.07
C SER A 760 -2.45 26.88 -3.35
N LEU A 761 -3.22 26.72 -4.43
CA LEU A 761 -3.61 25.38 -4.88
C LEU A 761 -2.39 24.63 -5.40
N ALA A 762 -2.25 23.39 -4.97
CA ALA A 762 -1.19 22.52 -5.46
C ALA A 762 -1.46 22.08 -6.91
N PRO A 763 -0.42 21.77 -7.70
CA PRO A 763 -0.58 21.34 -9.10
C PRO A 763 -1.52 20.15 -9.28
N GLN A 764 -1.48 19.20 -8.36
CA GLN A 764 -2.35 18.02 -8.36
C GLN A 764 -3.74 18.27 -7.76
N ASN A 765 -4.07 19.51 -7.40
CA ASN A 765 -5.38 19.81 -6.81
C ASN A 765 -6.51 19.54 -7.79
N GLN A 766 -7.45 18.69 -7.38
CA GLN A 766 -8.71 18.44 -8.09
C GLN A 766 -9.85 18.46 -7.09
N LEU A 767 -10.72 19.44 -7.21
CA LEU A 767 -11.76 19.68 -6.19
C LEU A 767 -12.84 18.60 -6.20
N HIS A 768 -13.29 18.21 -7.39
CA HIS A 768 -14.33 17.21 -7.56
C HIS A 768 -13.83 16.07 -8.45
N GLU A 769 -13.96 14.85 -8.01
CA GLU A 769 -13.72 13.66 -8.80
C GLU A 769 -14.85 12.66 -8.59
N PHE A 770 -15.47 12.19 -9.67
CA PHE A 770 -16.49 11.15 -9.66
C PHE A 770 -16.03 9.97 -10.51
N LYS A 771 -16.22 8.76 -10.01
CA LYS A 771 -15.92 7.53 -10.72
C LYS A 771 -17.05 6.54 -10.53
N ALA A 772 -17.37 5.83 -11.59
CA ALA A 772 -18.32 4.73 -11.52
C ALA A 772 -17.81 3.57 -12.37
N ALA A 773 -18.08 2.35 -11.95
CA ALA A 773 -17.76 1.19 -12.74
C ALA A 773 -18.80 0.09 -12.54
N GLY A 774 -19.00 -0.72 -13.57
CA GLY A 774 -19.90 -1.86 -13.57
C GLY A 774 -19.30 -3.06 -14.27
N LEU A 775 -19.55 -4.23 -13.70
CA LEU A 775 -19.19 -5.54 -14.28
C LEU A 775 -20.41 -6.44 -14.27
N PHE A 776 -20.79 -6.91 -15.43
CA PHE A 776 -21.96 -7.76 -15.67
C PHE A 776 -21.51 -9.07 -16.31
N ASN A 777 -21.72 -10.18 -15.63
CA ASN A 777 -21.47 -11.51 -16.17
C ASN A 777 -22.78 -12.17 -16.65
N ILE A 778 -22.88 -12.40 -17.94
CA ILE A 778 -24.02 -13.06 -18.57
C ILE A 778 -23.51 -14.31 -19.28
N HIS A 779 -23.66 -15.47 -18.66
CA HIS A 779 -23.14 -16.77 -19.10
C HIS A 779 -21.61 -16.74 -19.29
N LYS A 780 -21.16 -16.75 -20.53
CA LYS A 780 -19.73 -16.74 -20.91
C LYS A 780 -19.22 -15.34 -21.26
N PHE A 781 -20.10 -14.34 -21.24
CA PHE A 781 -19.76 -12.96 -21.56
C PHE A 781 -19.63 -12.12 -20.30
N TYR A 782 -18.59 -11.30 -20.27
CA TYR A 782 -18.36 -10.28 -19.27
C TYR A 782 -18.43 -8.91 -19.96
N PHE A 783 -19.39 -8.11 -19.56
CA PHE A 783 -19.54 -6.72 -20.00
C PHE A 783 -19.08 -5.82 -18.89
N SER A 784 -18.27 -4.84 -19.19
CA SER A 784 -17.84 -3.84 -18.23
C SER A 784 -17.80 -2.45 -18.83
N ALA A 785 -18.04 -1.48 -17.99
CA ALA A 785 -17.84 -0.09 -18.33
C ALA A 785 -17.37 0.66 -17.08
N ASP A 786 -16.57 1.68 -17.29
CA ASP A 786 -16.22 2.66 -16.25
C ASP A 786 -16.32 4.09 -16.78
N TYR A 787 -16.52 4.99 -15.84
CA TYR A 787 -16.62 6.43 -16.09
C TYR A 787 -15.79 7.18 -15.08
N VAL A 788 -15.00 8.12 -15.54
CA VAL A 788 -14.20 9.03 -14.73
C VAL A 788 -14.52 10.46 -15.12
N TYR A 789 -14.93 11.25 -14.13
CA TYR A 789 -15.08 12.69 -14.21
C TYR A 789 -14.13 13.35 -13.22
N GLY A 790 -13.45 14.41 -13.62
CA GLY A 790 -12.67 15.26 -12.74
C GLY A 790 -12.90 16.74 -13.06
N SER A 791 -13.08 17.57 -12.03
CA SER A 791 -13.02 19.01 -12.21
C SER A 791 -11.66 19.43 -12.74
N GLY A 792 -11.60 20.54 -13.48
CA GLY A 792 -10.34 21.03 -14.04
C GLY A 792 -9.25 21.16 -12.98
N MET A 793 -8.06 20.73 -13.32
CA MET A 793 -6.85 20.94 -12.53
C MET A 793 -6.24 22.30 -12.82
N GLN A 794 -5.54 22.89 -11.86
CA GLN A 794 -4.78 24.10 -12.07
C GLN A 794 -3.58 23.77 -12.94
N ILE A 795 -3.58 24.20 -14.19
CA ILE A 795 -2.41 24.08 -15.06
C ILE A 795 -1.36 25.07 -14.55
N LEU A 796 -0.18 24.55 -14.27
CA LEU A 796 0.94 25.21 -13.63
C LEU A 796 1.28 26.57 -14.23
N GLY A 797 1.38 27.59 -13.37
CA GLY A 797 1.86 28.93 -13.64
C GLY A 797 0.80 30.00 -13.44
N GLU A 798 0.72 30.64 -12.26
CA GLU A 798 -0.04 31.88 -12.04
C GLU A 798 0.37 33.04 -12.98
N VAL A 799 1.52 32.94 -13.63
CA VAL A 799 2.04 33.95 -14.55
C VAL A 799 1.13 34.08 -15.78
N PHE A 800 0.30 33.08 -16.05
CA PHE A 800 -0.57 33.10 -17.23
C PHE A 800 -2.04 32.87 -16.84
N LYS A 801 -2.74 33.91 -16.46
CA LYS A 801 -4.19 33.96 -16.27
C LYS A 801 -4.98 33.60 -17.55
N ALA A 802 -4.56 32.62 -18.31
CA ALA A 802 -5.28 32.19 -19.51
C ALA A 802 -6.32 31.12 -19.15
N LYS A 803 -7.50 31.24 -19.73
CA LYS A 803 -8.73 30.45 -19.60
C LYS A 803 -8.61 28.91 -19.72
N ALA A 804 -7.42 28.36 -19.94
CA ALA A 804 -7.21 26.92 -20.07
C ALA A 804 -7.24 26.14 -18.74
N SER A 805 -7.36 26.80 -17.59
CA SER A 805 -7.28 26.23 -16.26
C SER A 805 -8.51 25.44 -15.80
N ASN A 806 -9.59 25.38 -16.57
CA ASN A 806 -10.85 24.75 -16.13
C ASN A 806 -11.40 23.69 -17.09
N VAL A 807 -10.55 23.01 -17.85
CA VAL A 807 -11.03 21.88 -18.68
C VAL A 807 -11.28 20.69 -17.77
N SER A 808 -12.55 20.30 -17.65
CA SER A 808 -12.92 19.10 -16.92
C SER A 808 -12.46 17.85 -17.67
N TYR A 809 -12.06 16.84 -16.92
CA TYR A 809 -11.76 15.53 -17.45
C TYR A 809 -13.03 14.67 -17.52
N ASN A 810 -13.28 14.03 -18.67
CA ASN A 810 -14.41 13.14 -18.87
C ASN A 810 -13.97 11.93 -19.71
N ARG A 811 -14.11 10.73 -19.18
CA ARG A 811 -13.76 9.53 -19.94
C ARG A 811 -14.71 8.39 -19.62
N VAL A 812 -15.18 7.71 -20.64
CA VAL A 812 -15.92 6.47 -20.56
C VAL A 812 -15.12 5.39 -21.28
N ASP A 813 -14.88 4.30 -20.60
CA ASP A 813 -14.27 3.10 -21.16
C ASP A 813 -15.28 1.94 -21.11
N ALA A 814 -15.23 1.05 -22.08
CA ALA A 814 -16.10 -0.11 -22.12
C ALA A 814 -15.36 -1.37 -22.61
N ALA A 815 -15.76 -2.53 -22.14
CA ALA A 815 -15.20 -3.79 -22.64
C ALA A 815 -16.23 -4.92 -22.66
N VAL A 816 -16.01 -5.86 -23.58
CA VAL A 816 -16.70 -7.13 -23.63
C VAL A 816 -15.67 -8.25 -23.73
N THR A 817 -15.78 -9.27 -22.89
CA THR A 817 -14.90 -10.43 -22.88
C THR A 817 -15.73 -11.70 -22.99
N TYR A 818 -15.45 -12.54 -23.97
CA TYR A 818 -15.98 -13.87 -24.12
C TYR A 818 -15.01 -14.90 -23.57
N ARG A 819 -15.46 -15.68 -22.59
CA ARG A 819 -14.68 -16.75 -21.98
C ARG A 819 -15.15 -18.11 -22.45
N PHE A 820 -14.20 -18.94 -22.87
CA PHE A 820 -14.44 -20.30 -23.33
C PHE A 820 -13.44 -21.27 -22.67
N THR A 821 -13.94 -22.45 -22.32
CA THR A 821 -13.18 -23.47 -21.57
C THR A 821 -13.27 -24.80 -22.28
N PRO A 822 -12.56 -25.03 -23.40
CA PRO A 822 -12.41 -26.37 -23.97
C PRO A 822 -11.61 -27.26 -22.99
N ARG A 823 -11.61 -28.56 -23.24
CA ARG A 823 -11.11 -29.57 -22.30
C ARG A 823 -9.63 -29.36 -21.84
N ARG A 824 -8.82 -28.65 -22.63
CA ARG A 824 -7.36 -28.56 -22.40
C ARG A 824 -6.86 -27.18 -21.99
N PHE A 825 -7.65 -26.15 -22.15
CA PHE A 825 -7.24 -24.77 -21.85
C PHE A 825 -8.44 -23.87 -21.55
N THR A 826 -8.16 -22.72 -20.97
CA THR A 826 -9.14 -21.64 -20.82
C THR A 826 -8.73 -20.51 -21.73
N GLY A 827 -9.67 -20.00 -22.56
CA GLY A 827 -9.45 -18.88 -23.44
C GLY A 827 -10.34 -17.70 -23.08
N GLU A 828 -9.84 -16.50 -23.28
CA GLU A 828 -10.57 -15.24 -23.17
C GLU A 828 -10.29 -14.42 -24.43
N LEU A 829 -11.35 -14.09 -25.17
CA LEU A 829 -11.31 -13.17 -26.31
C LEU A 829 -12.10 -11.94 -25.95
N GLY A 830 -11.51 -10.77 -26.08
CA GLY A 830 -12.20 -9.55 -25.68
C GLY A 830 -11.87 -8.35 -26.55
N LEU A 831 -12.82 -7.42 -26.56
CA LEU A 831 -12.71 -6.10 -27.14
C LEU A 831 -12.89 -5.09 -26.02
N SER A 832 -11.90 -4.21 -25.84
CA SER A 832 -11.95 -3.05 -24.97
C SER A 832 -11.86 -1.78 -25.78
N VAL A 833 -12.64 -0.78 -25.46
CA VAL A 833 -12.60 0.53 -26.08
C VAL A 833 -12.34 1.53 -24.98
N LEU A 834 -11.19 2.19 -25.04
CA LEU A 834 -10.86 3.32 -24.17
C LEU A 834 -11.37 4.61 -24.79
N ASN A 835 -11.86 5.51 -23.96
CA ASN A 835 -12.42 6.81 -24.36
C ASN A 835 -13.48 6.68 -25.48
N VAL A 836 -14.56 5.94 -25.18
CA VAL A 836 -15.62 5.59 -26.14
C VAL A 836 -16.18 6.80 -26.89
N PHE A 837 -16.26 7.96 -26.26
CA PHE A 837 -16.81 9.18 -26.83
C PHE A 837 -15.77 10.10 -27.48
N ASP A 838 -14.51 9.66 -27.55
CA ASP A 838 -13.38 10.45 -28.08
C ASP A 838 -13.29 11.85 -27.45
N THR A 839 -13.58 11.92 -26.15
CA THR A 839 -13.54 13.20 -25.41
C THR A 839 -12.11 13.69 -25.35
N GLN A 840 -11.89 14.93 -25.75
CA GLN A 840 -10.57 15.55 -25.70
C GLN A 840 -10.23 15.93 -24.25
N ASN A 841 -9.44 15.11 -23.59
CA ASN A 841 -8.94 15.34 -22.25
C ASN A 841 -7.50 15.82 -22.32
N LEU A 842 -7.13 16.76 -21.46
CA LEU A 842 -5.74 17.19 -21.33
C LEU A 842 -5.02 16.29 -20.33
N ARG A 843 -3.77 15.99 -20.65
CA ARG A 843 -2.89 15.28 -19.75
C ARG A 843 -2.36 16.23 -18.67
N TYR A 844 -2.43 15.80 -17.40
CA TYR A 844 -1.80 16.50 -16.28
C TYR A 844 -0.26 16.52 -16.46
N ALA A 845 0.39 17.63 -16.09
CA ALA A 845 1.85 17.81 -16.07
C ALA A 845 2.61 17.64 -17.42
N ASN A 846 1.92 17.57 -18.54
CA ASN A 846 2.57 17.54 -19.86
C ASN A 846 2.39 18.85 -20.66
N LEU A 847 2.00 19.92 -19.99
CA LEU A 847 2.13 21.24 -20.55
C LEU A 847 3.61 21.64 -20.49
N LYS A 848 4.24 21.83 -21.63
CA LYS A 848 5.59 22.35 -21.72
C LYS A 848 5.57 23.76 -22.30
N ASN A 849 6.22 24.67 -21.59
CA ASN A 849 6.41 26.05 -22.04
C ASN A 849 7.82 26.18 -22.58
N PHE A 850 7.97 26.89 -23.67
CA PHE A 850 9.25 27.19 -24.28
C PHE A 850 9.34 28.67 -24.60
N GLN A 851 10.38 29.34 -24.13
CA GLN A 851 10.69 30.71 -24.46
C GLN A 851 11.51 30.71 -25.75
N LEU A 852 10.94 31.30 -26.86
CA LEU A 852 11.64 31.37 -28.15
C LEU A 852 12.72 32.45 -28.11
N THR A 853 12.29 33.69 -27.95
CA THR A 853 13.11 34.88 -27.67
C THR A 853 12.21 35.91 -26.97
N LYS A 854 12.80 37.04 -26.46
CA LYS A 854 12.02 38.13 -25.92
C LYS A 854 11.05 38.75 -26.95
N GLU A 855 11.45 38.79 -28.20
CA GLU A 855 10.65 39.35 -29.31
C GLU A 855 9.60 38.33 -29.81
N LEU A 856 9.96 37.03 -29.82
CA LEU A 856 9.08 35.98 -30.34
C LEU A 856 8.12 35.41 -29.29
N GLY A 857 8.37 35.67 -28.00
CA GLY A 857 7.52 35.26 -26.85
C GLY A 857 7.54 33.75 -26.57
N ASP A 858 6.53 33.28 -25.85
CA ASP A 858 6.45 31.94 -25.37
C ASP A 858 5.67 31.01 -26.31
N PHE A 859 6.06 29.73 -26.30
CA PHE A 859 5.44 28.67 -27.05
C PHE A 859 5.02 27.56 -26.09
N ARG A 860 3.84 26.96 -26.28
CA ARG A 860 3.32 25.92 -25.42
C ARG A 860 2.98 24.66 -26.19
N VAL A 861 3.36 23.53 -25.62
CA VAL A 861 3.01 22.20 -26.13
C VAL A 861 2.06 21.53 -25.18
N TYR A 862 0.92 21.11 -25.67
CA TYR A 862 -0.05 20.29 -24.93
C TYR A 862 0.04 18.85 -25.42
N SER A 863 -0.14 17.89 -24.53
CA SER A 863 -0.43 16.53 -24.96
C SER A 863 -1.85 16.15 -24.56
N SER A 864 -2.59 15.60 -25.51
CA SER A 864 -3.91 15.03 -25.28
C SER A 864 -3.80 13.71 -24.50
N SER A 865 -4.84 13.40 -23.75
CA SER A 865 -5.04 12.12 -23.09
C SER A 865 -5.31 11.01 -24.10
N VAL A 866 -5.60 9.81 -23.62
CA VAL A 866 -5.94 8.64 -24.45
C VAL A 866 -7.08 8.97 -25.42
N PRO A 867 -6.91 8.88 -26.74
CA PRO A 867 -7.98 9.06 -27.72
C PRO A 867 -8.92 7.83 -27.73
N PHE A 868 -9.92 7.83 -28.61
CA PHE A 868 -10.68 6.62 -28.90
C PHE A 868 -9.75 5.47 -29.28
N THR A 869 -9.61 4.48 -28.38
CA THR A 869 -8.62 3.42 -28.54
C THR A 869 -9.27 2.04 -28.43
N PRO A 870 -9.61 1.38 -29.53
CA PRO A 870 -10.10 0.00 -29.51
C PRO A 870 -8.92 -0.97 -29.35
N VAL A 871 -9.05 -1.91 -28.40
CA VAL A 871 -8.04 -2.93 -28.09
C VAL A 871 -8.68 -4.32 -28.16
N LEU A 872 -8.28 -5.12 -29.13
CA LEU A 872 -8.65 -6.54 -29.20
C LEU A 872 -7.59 -7.38 -28.48
N PHE A 873 -7.97 -8.32 -27.65
CA PHE A 873 -7.01 -9.20 -26.96
C PHE A 873 -7.43 -10.66 -26.98
N LEU A 874 -6.45 -11.54 -26.98
CA LEU A 874 -6.59 -12.99 -26.83
C LEU A 874 -5.71 -13.46 -25.68
N LYS A 875 -6.32 -14.09 -24.68
CA LYS A 875 -5.62 -14.73 -23.57
C LYS A 875 -5.91 -16.22 -23.54
N VAL A 876 -4.87 -17.02 -23.35
CA VAL A 876 -4.97 -18.49 -23.26
C VAL A 876 -4.18 -18.96 -22.04
N ILE A 877 -4.77 -19.90 -21.28
CA ILE A 877 -4.16 -20.54 -20.09
C ILE A 877 -4.29 -22.06 -20.26
N PHE A 878 -3.16 -22.76 -20.28
CA PHE A 878 -3.04 -24.22 -20.41
C PHE A 878 -2.78 -24.91 -19.08
#